data_cd79ba6ec18be51400c423a2a8f56be5
#
_entry.id   cd79ba6ec18be51400c423a2a8f56be5
#
_cell.length_a   1.000
_cell.length_b   1.000
_cell.length_c   1.000
_cell.angle_alpha   90.00
_cell.angle_beta   90.00
_cell.angle_gamma   90.00
#
_symmetry.space_group_name_H-M   'P 1'
#
loop_
_entity.id
_entity.type
_entity.pdbx_description
1 polymer ?
#
loop_
_entity_poly.entity_id
_entity_poly.type
_entity_poly.pdbx_seq_one_letter_code
_entity_poly.pdbx_strand_id
1 'polypeptide(L)'
;MQLEKEKKEKRERERCRALAQRIAEEANPASAALLGEQMSLLTKALHRAGVETEEWTEGSAAELLVVADPAWETLPETLPARVLLVSDESTVMAGWAEQLAQRGYFRDFGWRSKGRAPQSALFCTSQPTQLKMVRGYEMEMDILRDRMVRAERTCGEEAELIARLRTDLSLSRSHEQQLEKTLGEVTGSKFWKMTWPMRYVVSKSRQLWHTLPLFVLLRELRSGGIEGVREQARARREYAALFPGKVMRADRFAPVELLVRQADDQPAGPKISIVVPLYNTPLDFLEELLDSVVNQTYRNWELCCVDAGTAPGVGEMVQQRAAVDPRIRYRKLEKNELIPGNTNKGIEMATGDFIALLDHDDILHPCALWYAAKAIAEQGADFVYTDEATFEGKVENVVLYHFKPDFMLDNLRSNNYICHLTLFSRRLMDAAGGPERMEYNGSQDYELFLRLTEMARKIVHIPHALYYWRSSPGSTASDISAKTYCIDAGIAALKAHYARCGVAVDDVSLIPGTPGYYKTDYTIDHPGRVSILIPTCDHIRDLVTCVESIYARTTYPDFEIILIENNSKAPETFRTYQRMQKEHSDNLRVVTWEGKGFNYSALNNFGEKFATGEYLLLLNNDTEVITAAWLEEMVMYAQQKRVGCVGAKLLYPDDTIQHAGVGFGIGGVAGHLHKYYPASSDGYMGRLNYVQDVYADTAACLLIRKEIYDEVGGLDESYAVAFNDVDFCVRVRQAGYTNVFTPFAQLYHYESKSRGMEDNPEKQKRFQGEVLRFQDRWGDLLAAGDPCTNPNFDIQREDFSLKILPLE
;
A
#
# COMPACT_ATOMS: atom_id res chain seq x y z
N MET A 1 18.15 -14.31 -45.78
CA MET A 1 18.02 -12.87 -46.08
C MET A 1 16.58 -12.48 -46.44
N GLN A 2 15.95 -13.05 -47.50
CA GLN A 2 14.59 -12.68 -47.90
C GLN A 2 13.53 -13.02 -46.83
N LEU A 3 13.62 -14.20 -46.19
CA LEU A 3 12.72 -14.62 -45.10
C LEU A 3 12.87 -13.78 -43.81
N GLU A 4 14.08 -13.30 -43.55
CA GLU A 4 14.33 -12.39 -42.41
C GLU A 4 13.80 -11.00 -42.67
N LYS A 5 13.90 -10.51 -43.91
CA LYS A 5 13.33 -9.24 -44.35
C LYS A 5 11.80 -9.25 -44.21
N GLU A 6 11.15 -10.33 -44.71
CA GLU A 6 9.69 -10.51 -44.58
C GLU A 6 9.22 -10.62 -43.12
N LYS A 7 9.99 -11.31 -42.27
CA LYS A 7 9.70 -11.37 -40.82
C LYS A 7 9.86 -10.00 -40.14
N LYS A 8 10.86 -9.22 -40.55
CA LYS A 8 11.08 -7.86 -40.03
C LYS A 8 9.94 -6.94 -40.46
N GLU A 9 9.56 -6.93 -41.72
CA GLU A 9 8.42 -6.14 -42.23
C GLU A 9 7.09 -6.55 -41.59
N LYS A 10 6.86 -7.84 -41.33
CA LYS A 10 5.65 -8.30 -40.63
C LYS A 10 5.60 -7.79 -39.21
N ARG A 11 6.72 -7.84 -38.44
CA ARG A 11 6.81 -7.33 -37.09
C ARG A 11 6.58 -5.81 -37.04
N GLU A 12 7.12 -5.09 -37.99
CA GLU A 12 6.96 -3.63 -38.09
C GLU A 12 5.51 -3.24 -38.39
N ARG A 13 4.81 -3.95 -39.26
CA ARG A 13 3.37 -3.78 -39.52
C ARG A 13 2.52 -4.05 -38.27
N GLU A 14 2.87 -5.08 -37.48
CA GLU A 14 2.18 -5.39 -36.24
C GLU A 14 2.41 -4.30 -35.19
N ARG A 15 3.64 -3.78 -35.08
CA ARG A 15 3.98 -2.63 -34.18
C ARG A 15 3.21 -1.37 -34.54
N CYS A 16 3.19 -0.98 -35.82
CA CYS A 16 2.45 0.18 -36.29
C CYS A 16 0.94 0.06 -36.03
N ARG A 17 0.38 -1.15 -36.18
CA ARG A 17 -1.05 -1.39 -35.87
C ARG A 17 -1.35 -1.22 -34.40
N ALA A 18 -0.52 -1.80 -33.54
CA ALA A 18 -0.70 -1.68 -32.09
C ALA A 18 -0.57 -0.21 -31.62
N LEU A 19 0.39 0.53 -32.17
CA LEU A 19 0.57 1.95 -31.88
C LEU A 19 -0.59 2.80 -32.38
N ALA A 20 -1.06 2.57 -33.61
CA ALA A 20 -2.19 3.31 -34.19
C ALA A 20 -3.49 3.08 -33.42
N GLN A 21 -3.75 1.84 -33.02
CA GLN A 21 -4.92 1.51 -32.20
C GLN A 21 -4.85 2.25 -30.87
N ARG A 22 -3.68 2.28 -30.25
CA ARG A 22 -3.46 2.97 -28.99
C ARG A 22 -3.58 4.50 -29.11
N ILE A 23 -3.08 5.09 -30.18
CA ILE A 23 -3.27 6.52 -30.49
C ILE A 23 -4.77 6.84 -30.58
N ALA A 24 -5.53 6.00 -31.28
CA ALA A 24 -6.97 6.19 -31.42
C ALA A 24 -7.71 6.04 -30.07
N GLU A 25 -7.36 5.04 -29.27
CA GLU A 25 -8.06 4.74 -27.99
C GLU A 25 -7.66 5.67 -26.83
N GLU A 26 -6.37 5.92 -26.65
CA GLU A 26 -5.85 6.64 -25.48
C GLU A 26 -5.65 8.15 -25.74
N ALA A 27 -5.14 8.53 -26.91
CA ALA A 27 -4.97 9.93 -27.28
C ALA A 27 -6.23 10.53 -27.90
N ASN A 28 -7.07 9.70 -28.55
CA ASN A 28 -8.35 10.04 -29.13
C ASN A 28 -8.34 11.37 -29.94
N PRO A 29 -7.37 11.59 -30.87
CA PRO A 29 -7.37 12.79 -31.69
C PRO A 29 -8.30 12.59 -32.90
N ALA A 30 -9.00 13.65 -33.34
CA ALA A 30 -9.76 13.65 -34.59
C ALA A 30 -8.82 13.59 -35.79
N SER A 31 -7.66 14.26 -35.67
CA SER A 31 -6.62 14.27 -36.69
C SER A 31 -5.22 14.23 -36.09
N ALA A 32 -4.25 13.68 -36.79
CA ALA A 32 -2.85 13.62 -36.42
C ALA A 32 -1.94 14.01 -37.59
N ALA A 33 -0.99 14.89 -37.37
CA ALA A 33 0.08 15.18 -38.32
C ALA A 33 1.28 14.29 -38.04
N LEU A 34 1.95 13.87 -39.09
CA LEU A 34 3.04 12.89 -39.08
C LEU A 34 4.33 13.56 -39.55
N LEU A 35 5.42 13.34 -38.80
CA LEU A 35 6.73 13.86 -39.12
C LEU A 35 7.74 12.71 -39.18
N GLY A 36 8.37 12.50 -40.33
CA GLY A 36 9.38 11.50 -40.56
C GLY A 36 9.19 10.69 -41.87
N GLU A 37 10.28 10.25 -42.48
CA GLU A 37 10.29 9.60 -43.78
C GLU A 37 9.64 8.19 -43.83
N GLN A 38 9.56 7.47 -42.74
CA GLN A 38 9.09 6.06 -42.70
C GLN A 38 7.68 5.87 -42.16
N MET A 39 6.80 6.84 -42.31
CA MET A 39 5.48 6.87 -41.67
C MET A 39 4.35 6.15 -42.45
N SER A 40 4.61 5.63 -43.66
CA SER A 40 3.56 5.03 -44.55
C SER A 40 2.77 3.87 -43.88
N LEU A 41 3.41 3.07 -43.06
CA LEU A 41 2.75 1.97 -42.35
C LEU A 41 1.88 2.45 -41.19
N LEU A 42 2.37 3.44 -40.46
CA LEU A 42 1.63 4.05 -39.35
C LEU A 42 0.42 4.85 -39.88
N THR A 43 0.59 5.61 -40.92
CA THR A 43 -0.50 6.32 -41.62
C THR A 43 -1.64 5.38 -42.01
N LYS A 44 -1.31 4.26 -42.69
CA LYS A 44 -2.31 3.25 -43.07
C LYS A 44 -2.98 2.59 -41.87
N ALA A 45 -2.26 2.45 -40.76
CA ALA A 45 -2.80 1.87 -39.55
C ALA A 45 -3.69 2.86 -38.79
N LEU A 46 -3.34 4.14 -38.74
CA LEU A 46 -4.15 5.22 -38.16
C LEU A 46 -5.46 5.43 -38.91
N HIS A 47 -5.42 5.47 -40.25
CA HIS A 47 -6.64 5.54 -41.07
C HIS A 47 -7.60 4.37 -40.79
N ARG A 48 -7.06 3.16 -40.61
CA ARG A 48 -7.88 1.97 -40.24
C ARG A 48 -8.46 2.06 -38.83
N ALA A 49 -7.82 2.80 -37.93
CA ALA A 49 -8.28 3.07 -36.60
C ALA A 49 -9.21 4.32 -36.50
N GLY A 50 -9.56 4.93 -37.64
CA GLY A 50 -10.47 6.06 -37.72
C GLY A 50 -9.84 7.43 -37.44
N VAL A 51 -8.51 7.53 -37.45
CA VAL A 51 -7.79 8.79 -37.24
C VAL A 51 -7.40 9.38 -38.60
N GLU A 52 -7.82 10.61 -38.90
CA GLU A 52 -7.36 11.34 -40.05
C GLU A 52 -5.88 11.73 -39.90
N THR A 53 -5.10 11.61 -40.98
CA THR A 53 -3.67 11.89 -40.96
C THR A 53 -3.26 12.82 -42.10
N GLU A 54 -2.34 13.73 -41.81
CA GLU A 54 -1.70 14.60 -42.78
C GLU A 54 -0.17 14.58 -42.58
N GLU A 55 0.57 14.98 -43.59
CA GLU A 55 2.00 15.24 -43.44
C GLU A 55 2.18 16.59 -42.71
N TRP A 56 3.11 16.65 -41.79
CA TRP A 56 3.32 17.85 -41.00
C TRP A 56 3.88 18.98 -41.88
N THR A 57 3.19 20.10 -41.88
CA THR A 57 3.66 21.38 -42.46
C THR A 57 3.49 22.45 -41.38
N GLU A 58 4.32 23.49 -41.46
CA GLU A 58 4.20 24.61 -40.53
C GLU A 58 2.82 25.27 -40.66
N GLY A 59 2.05 25.26 -39.56
CA GLY A 59 0.67 25.71 -39.54
C GLY A 59 -0.40 24.64 -39.70
N SER A 60 -0.03 23.34 -39.69
CA SER A 60 -0.98 22.23 -39.64
C SER A 60 -2.00 22.40 -38.50
N ALA A 61 -3.28 22.15 -38.80
CA ALA A 61 -4.37 22.24 -37.81
C ALA A 61 -4.59 20.95 -37.01
N ALA A 62 -3.68 19.96 -37.13
CA ALA A 62 -3.80 18.68 -36.45
C ALA A 62 -3.79 18.79 -34.92
N GLU A 63 -4.61 18.01 -34.27
CA GLU A 63 -4.68 17.97 -32.80
C GLU A 63 -3.49 17.28 -32.15
N LEU A 64 -2.82 16.38 -32.88
CA LEU A 64 -1.67 15.57 -32.41
C LEU A 64 -0.57 15.54 -33.46
N LEU A 65 0.65 15.88 -33.09
CA LEU A 65 1.85 15.61 -33.88
C LEU A 65 2.49 14.30 -33.41
N VAL A 66 2.77 13.39 -34.34
CA VAL A 66 3.52 12.18 -34.11
C VAL A 66 4.91 12.29 -34.74
N VAL A 67 5.96 12.31 -33.95
CA VAL A 67 7.36 12.38 -34.39
C VAL A 67 8.00 11.02 -34.25
N ALA A 68 8.50 10.43 -35.37
CA ALA A 68 9.02 9.06 -35.37
C ALA A 68 10.27 8.85 -36.25
N ASP A 69 11.00 9.91 -36.56
CA ASP A 69 12.22 9.82 -37.35
C ASP A 69 13.45 10.19 -36.52
N PRO A 70 14.38 9.24 -36.25
CA PRO A 70 15.59 9.49 -35.48
C PRO A 70 16.58 10.46 -36.12
N ALA A 71 16.43 10.74 -37.42
CA ALA A 71 17.28 11.73 -38.16
C ALA A 71 16.94 13.18 -37.81
N TRP A 72 15.81 13.42 -37.11
CA TRP A 72 15.42 14.78 -36.72
C TRP A 72 16.08 15.17 -35.40
N GLU A 73 17.11 16.00 -35.47
CA GLU A 73 17.79 16.55 -34.28
C GLU A 73 17.01 17.69 -33.61
N THR A 74 16.15 18.40 -34.37
CA THR A 74 15.37 19.55 -33.88
C THR A 74 13.90 19.42 -34.22
N LEU A 75 13.03 19.77 -33.26
CA LEU A 75 11.58 19.83 -33.46
C LEU A 75 11.17 21.15 -34.16
N PRO A 76 10.06 21.18 -34.97
CA PRO A 76 9.53 22.38 -35.59
C PRO A 76 9.34 23.54 -34.61
N GLU A 77 9.37 24.78 -35.09
CA GLU A 77 9.19 25.99 -34.24
C GLU A 77 7.77 26.09 -33.68
N THR A 78 6.78 25.73 -34.49
CA THR A 78 5.36 25.71 -34.07
C THR A 78 4.90 24.27 -33.86
N LEU A 79 4.28 23.99 -32.72
CA LEU A 79 3.83 22.64 -32.34
C LEU A 79 2.38 22.68 -31.88
N PRO A 80 1.57 21.63 -32.15
CA PRO A 80 0.22 21.51 -31.61
C PRO A 80 0.23 21.27 -30.10
N ALA A 81 -0.91 21.34 -29.43
CA ALA A 81 -1.04 21.16 -27.99
C ALA A 81 -0.63 19.77 -27.48
N ARG A 82 -0.53 18.77 -28.39
CA ARG A 82 -0.18 17.38 -28.03
C ARG A 82 0.87 16.86 -29.03
N VAL A 83 1.92 16.28 -28.50
CA VAL A 83 3.04 15.69 -29.29
C VAL A 83 3.34 14.29 -28.77
N LEU A 84 3.33 13.31 -29.65
CA LEU A 84 3.71 11.94 -29.37
C LEU A 84 5.09 11.64 -29.97
N LEU A 85 6.06 11.36 -29.13
CA LEU A 85 7.39 10.94 -29.56
C LEU A 85 7.45 9.40 -29.65
N VAL A 86 8.06 8.90 -30.72
CA VAL A 86 8.21 7.46 -30.98
C VAL A 86 9.60 7.20 -31.52
N SER A 87 10.45 6.47 -30.77
CA SER A 87 11.76 6.07 -31.23
C SER A 87 12.23 4.82 -30.50
N ASP A 88 13.05 4.00 -31.17
CA ASP A 88 13.77 2.89 -30.54
C ASP A 88 15.11 3.35 -29.91
N GLU A 89 15.53 4.59 -30.14
CA GLU A 89 16.76 5.19 -29.62
C GLU A 89 16.47 6.10 -28.42
N SER A 90 16.96 5.72 -27.24
CA SER A 90 16.73 6.46 -25.99
C SER A 90 17.37 7.86 -25.98
N THR A 91 18.52 8.05 -26.63
CA THR A 91 19.21 9.33 -26.74
C THR A 91 18.41 10.35 -27.56
N VAL A 92 17.82 9.91 -28.68
CA VAL A 92 16.97 10.74 -29.53
C VAL A 92 15.70 11.15 -28.79
N MET A 93 15.07 10.21 -28.09
CA MET A 93 13.89 10.48 -27.26
C MET A 93 14.16 11.50 -26.17
N ALA A 94 15.32 11.42 -25.51
CA ALA A 94 15.71 12.37 -24.48
C ALA A 94 15.91 13.79 -25.05
N GLY A 95 16.58 13.92 -26.20
CA GLY A 95 16.79 15.20 -26.86
C GLY A 95 15.48 15.88 -27.28
N TRP A 96 14.54 15.13 -27.83
CA TRP A 96 13.22 15.66 -28.16
C TRP A 96 12.40 16.05 -26.93
N ALA A 97 12.46 15.23 -25.87
CA ALA A 97 11.78 15.54 -24.62
C ALA A 97 12.28 16.84 -23.97
N GLU A 98 13.60 17.09 -24.05
CA GLU A 98 14.20 18.32 -23.58
C GLU A 98 13.71 19.54 -24.38
N GLN A 99 13.68 19.45 -25.70
CA GLN A 99 13.18 20.50 -26.56
C GLN A 99 11.69 20.82 -26.30
N LEU A 100 10.87 19.81 -26.02
CA LEU A 100 9.46 19.99 -25.66
C LEU A 100 9.31 20.65 -24.28
N ALA A 101 10.10 20.22 -23.31
CA ALA A 101 10.08 20.81 -21.96
C ALA A 101 10.47 22.29 -21.98
N GLN A 102 11.49 22.68 -22.77
CA GLN A 102 11.88 24.09 -22.97
C GLN A 102 10.78 24.93 -23.58
N ARG A 103 9.87 24.33 -24.34
CA ARG A 103 8.71 24.98 -24.98
C ARG A 103 7.43 24.89 -24.14
N GLY A 104 7.52 24.41 -22.90
CA GLY A 104 6.40 24.36 -21.95
C GLY A 104 5.45 23.18 -22.13
N TYR A 105 5.89 22.09 -22.78
CA TYR A 105 5.15 20.84 -22.84
C TYR A 105 5.49 19.94 -21.65
N PHE A 106 4.45 19.25 -21.17
CA PHE A 106 4.56 18.33 -20.03
C PHE A 106 4.32 16.88 -20.49
N ARG A 107 5.13 15.97 -20.02
CA ARG A 107 4.96 14.55 -20.28
C ARG A 107 3.66 14.03 -19.64
N ASP A 108 2.85 13.33 -20.43
CA ASP A 108 1.69 12.60 -19.90
C ASP A 108 2.10 11.24 -19.37
N PHE A 109 2.23 11.09 -18.05
CA PHE A 109 2.59 9.86 -17.38
C PHE A 109 1.51 8.77 -17.44
N GLY A 110 0.29 9.09 -17.87
CA GLY A 110 -0.73 8.09 -18.20
C GLY A 110 -0.39 7.31 -19.48
N TRP A 111 0.44 7.89 -20.34
CA TRP A 111 0.89 7.24 -21.58
C TRP A 111 2.14 6.39 -21.31
N ARG A 112 2.03 5.07 -21.49
CA ARG A 112 3.16 4.12 -21.34
C ARG A 112 3.34 3.29 -22.59
N SER A 113 4.59 3.02 -22.99
CA SER A 113 4.87 2.00 -23.99
C SER A 113 4.61 0.60 -23.41
N LYS A 114 3.83 -0.22 -24.11
CA LYS A 114 3.53 -1.61 -23.71
C LYS A 114 4.34 -2.59 -24.56
N GLY A 115 5.07 -3.49 -23.91
CA GLY A 115 5.73 -4.62 -24.54
C GLY A 115 6.89 -4.24 -25.48
N ARG A 116 6.99 -4.93 -26.63
CA ARG A 116 8.04 -4.73 -27.65
C ARG A 116 7.76 -3.59 -28.63
N ALA A 117 6.85 -2.67 -28.31
CA ALA A 117 6.61 -1.48 -29.10
C ALA A 117 7.80 -0.51 -29.00
N PRO A 118 8.05 0.34 -30.00
CA PRO A 118 9.02 1.42 -29.87
C PRO A 118 8.68 2.28 -28.66
N GLN A 119 9.70 2.83 -27.99
CA GLN A 119 9.47 3.74 -26.87
C GLN A 119 8.65 4.93 -27.37
N SER A 120 7.61 5.28 -26.64
CA SER A 120 6.76 6.40 -26.99
C SER A 120 6.39 7.21 -25.74
N ALA A 121 6.37 8.53 -25.87
CA ALA A 121 5.97 9.44 -24.81
C ALA A 121 5.05 10.51 -25.37
N LEU A 122 3.90 10.74 -24.71
CA LEU A 122 2.96 11.80 -25.06
C LEU A 122 3.28 13.04 -24.22
N PHE A 123 3.28 14.21 -24.88
CA PHE A 123 3.49 15.51 -24.27
C PHE A 123 2.32 16.43 -24.53
N CYS A 124 1.90 17.21 -23.55
CA CYS A 124 0.76 18.11 -23.62
C CYS A 124 1.07 19.49 -23.03
N THR A 125 0.40 20.53 -23.52
CA THR A 125 0.50 21.90 -22.95
C THR A 125 -0.38 22.10 -21.71
N SER A 126 -1.33 21.19 -21.42
CA SER A 126 -2.12 21.24 -20.19
C SER A 126 -1.34 20.61 -19.03
N GLN A 127 -1.12 21.38 -17.96
CA GLN A 127 -0.43 20.87 -16.76
C GLN A 127 -1.16 19.67 -16.15
N PRO A 128 -0.51 18.50 -16.02
CA PRO A 128 -0.99 17.46 -15.10
C PRO A 128 -0.92 18.00 -13.66
N THR A 129 -1.80 17.52 -12.79
CA THR A 129 -1.73 17.88 -11.36
C THR A 129 -0.33 17.58 -10.81
N GLN A 130 0.26 18.48 -10.03
CA GLN A 130 1.62 18.38 -9.47
C GLN A 130 1.93 16.99 -8.85
N LEU A 131 0.93 16.38 -8.22
CA LEU A 131 1.05 15.05 -7.61
C LEU A 131 1.31 13.91 -8.64
N LYS A 132 0.72 14.00 -9.85
CA LYS A 132 0.98 13.04 -10.94
C LYS A 132 2.38 13.17 -11.52
N MET A 133 2.93 14.40 -11.54
CA MET A 133 4.30 14.66 -12.00
C MET A 133 5.32 14.09 -11.02
N VAL A 134 5.20 14.38 -9.72
CA VAL A 134 6.14 13.91 -8.69
C VAL A 134 6.17 12.37 -8.65
N ARG A 135 5.03 11.71 -8.57
CA ARG A 135 4.95 10.24 -8.60
C ARG A 135 5.47 9.62 -9.90
N GLY A 136 5.31 10.30 -11.01
CA GLY A 136 5.86 9.84 -12.30
C GLY A 136 7.39 9.88 -12.32
N TYR A 137 8.00 10.93 -11.81
CA TYR A 137 9.46 11.07 -11.71
C TYR A 137 10.07 10.15 -10.65
N GLU A 138 9.45 10.02 -9.48
CA GLU A 138 9.87 9.07 -8.44
C GLU A 138 9.93 7.65 -9.00
N MET A 139 8.91 7.22 -9.72
CA MET A 139 8.86 5.89 -10.30
C MET A 139 9.88 5.69 -11.46
N GLU A 140 10.16 6.72 -12.26
CA GLU A 140 11.23 6.68 -13.27
C GLU A 140 12.63 6.61 -12.62
N MET A 141 12.83 7.36 -11.54
CA MET A 141 14.09 7.35 -10.79
C MET A 141 14.34 6.00 -10.11
N ASP A 142 13.31 5.36 -9.57
CA ASP A 142 13.43 4.03 -8.96
C ASP A 142 13.76 2.95 -10.01
N ILE A 143 13.12 2.99 -11.18
CA ILE A 143 13.45 2.10 -12.29
C ILE A 143 14.91 2.27 -12.74
N LEU A 144 15.42 3.50 -12.80
CA LEU A 144 16.81 3.79 -13.17
C LEU A 144 17.80 3.35 -12.09
N ARG A 145 17.48 3.54 -10.82
CA ARG A 145 18.30 3.06 -9.69
C ARG A 145 18.43 1.54 -9.70
N ASP A 146 17.33 0.83 -9.89
CA ASP A 146 17.31 -0.63 -9.94
C ASP A 146 18.12 -1.17 -11.12
N ARG A 147 17.99 -0.53 -12.30
CA ARG A 147 18.83 -0.87 -13.46
C ARG A 147 20.31 -0.64 -13.19
N MET A 148 20.64 0.40 -12.45
CA MET A 148 22.03 0.74 -12.09
C MET A 148 22.63 -0.27 -11.09
N VAL A 149 21.87 -0.65 -10.07
CA VAL A 149 22.30 -1.64 -9.06
C VAL A 149 22.53 -3.02 -9.69
N ARG A 150 21.72 -3.40 -10.67
CA ARG A 150 21.90 -4.67 -11.40
C ARG A 150 23.09 -4.66 -12.33
N ALA A 151 23.26 -3.55 -13.06
CA ALA A 151 24.44 -3.37 -13.91
C ALA A 151 25.76 -3.41 -13.13
N GLU A 152 25.73 -3.01 -11.85
CA GLU A 152 26.89 -3.11 -10.95
C GLU A 152 27.21 -4.53 -10.48
N ARG A 153 26.22 -5.46 -10.48
CA ARG A 153 26.43 -6.86 -10.08
C ARG A 153 26.97 -7.77 -11.17
N THR A 154 26.73 -7.48 -12.42
CA THR A 154 27.24 -8.25 -13.58
C THR A 154 28.48 -7.58 -14.15
N CYS A 155 29.63 -8.02 -13.73
CA CYS A 155 30.93 -7.39 -14.01
C CYS A 155 31.46 -7.77 -15.42
N GLY A 156 31.74 -6.79 -16.26
CA GLY A 156 32.61 -6.95 -17.46
C GLY A 156 32.06 -6.37 -18.77
N GLU A 157 30.90 -6.80 -19.22
CA GLU A 157 30.28 -6.30 -20.48
C GLU A 157 29.31 -5.11 -20.25
N GLU A 158 29.10 -4.74 -19.00
CA GLU A 158 28.07 -3.79 -18.55
C GLU A 158 28.61 -2.39 -18.20
N ALA A 159 29.94 -2.15 -18.26
CA ALA A 159 30.51 -0.84 -17.99
C ALA A 159 29.95 0.26 -18.92
N GLU A 160 29.65 -0.10 -20.17
CA GLU A 160 29.05 0.81 -21.14
C GLU A 160 27.58 1.11 -20.83
N LEU A 161 26.84 0.10 -20.32
CA LEU A 161 25.45 0.25 -19.86
C LEU A 161 25.39 1.09 -18.58
N ILE A 162 26.31 0.87 -17.64
CA ILE A 162 26.45 1.68 -16.42
C ILE A 162 26.75 3.14 -16.77
N ALA A 163 27.64 3.39 -17.76
CA ALA A 163 27.92 4.74 -18.21
C ALA A 163 26.70 5.42 -18.83
N ARG A 164 25.92 4.70 -19.63
CA ARG A 164 24.65 5.19 -20.20
C ARG A 164 23.62 5.47 -19.11
N LEU A 165 23.40 4.54 -18.17
CA LEU A 165 22.43 4.69 -17.07
C LEU A 165 22.82 5.83 -16.12
N ARG A 166 24.13 6.07 -15.89
CA ARG A 166 24.64 7.24 -15.15
C ARG A 166 24.37 8.55 -15.87
N THR A 167 24.47 8.55 -17.20
CA THR A 167 24.13 9.70 -18.04
C THR A 167 22.63 9.98 -17.98
N ASP A 168 21.79 8.95 -18.08
CA ASP A 168 20.34 9.07 -17.98
C ASP A 168 19.91 9.56 -16.57
N LEU A 169 20.56 9.06 -15.52
CA LEU A 169 20.33 9.52 -14.15
C LEU A 169 20.74 10.98 -13.95
N SER A 170 21.90 11.40 -14.55
CA SER A 170 22.37 12.78 -14.49
C SER A 170 21.47 13.73 -15.26
N LEU A 171 20.93 13.29 -16.41
CA LEU A 171 19.95 14.02 -17.21
C LEU A 171 18.61 14.17 -16.47
N SER A 172 18.15 13.13 -15.80
CA SER A 172 16.93 13.18 -14.97
C SER A 172 17.08 14.16 -13.79
N ARG A 173 18.22 14.15 -13.10
CA ARG A 173 18.53 15.14 -12.04
C ARG A 173 18.68 16.57 -12.57
N SER A 174 19.26 16.71 -13.76
CA SER A 174 19.34 18.01 -14.44
C SER A 174 17.97 18.54 -14.82
N HIS A 175 17.06 17.65 -15.26
CA HIS A 175 15.67 17.99 -15.53
C HIS A 175 14.88 18.40 -14.26
N GLU A 176 15.08 17.69 -13.16
CA GLU A 176 14.49 18.05 -11.86
C GLU A 176 14.95 19.45 -11.42
N GLN A 177 16.26 19.73 -11.44
CA GLN A 177 16.83 21.06 -11.14
C GLN A 177 16.36 22.13 -12.14
N GLN A 178 16.19 21.77 -13.40
CA GLN A 178 15.71 22.68 -14.44
C GLN A 178 14.22 22.97 -14.27
N LEU A 179 13.42 21.99 -13.88
CA LEU A 179 12.01 22.17 -13.52
C LEU A 179 11.85 23.03 -12.26
N GLU A 180 12.66 22.81 -11.22
CA GLU A 180 12.69 23.68 -10.04
C GLU A 180 13.09 25.11 -10.40
N LYS A 181 14.13 25.26 -11.24
CA LYS A 181 14.57 26.57 -11.75
C LYS A 181 13.47 27.23 -12.60
N THR A 182 12.85 26.48 -13.52
CA THR A 182 11.75 26.96 -14.38
C THR A 182 10.52 27.30 -13.55
N LEU A 183 10.21 26.50 -12.53
CA LEU A 183 9.14 26.81 -11.58
C LEU A 183 9.46 28.11 -10.81
N GLY A 184 10.72 28.27 -10.37
CA GLY A 184 11.24 29.50 -9.74
C GLY A 184 11.16 30.72 -10.69
N GLU A 185 11.54 30.55 -11.95
CA GLU A 185 11.49 31.59 -12.98
C GLU A 185 10.06 31.95 -13.38
N VAL A 186 9.19 30.95 -13.53
CA VAL A 186 7.74 31.14 -13.80
C VAL A 186 7.07 31.82 -12.62
N THR A 187 7.30 31.37 -11.40
CA THR A 187 6.74 31.98 -10.19
C THR A 187 7.39 33.35 -9.87
N GLY A 188 8.64 33.56 -10.29
CA GLY A 188 9.36 34.81 -10.19
C GLY A 188 9.07 35.82 -11.31
N SER A 189 8.49 35.39 -12.41
CA SER A 189 8.30 36.22 -13.62
C SER A 189 7.36 37.40 -13.38
N LYS A 190 7.63 38.52 -14.11
CA LYS A 190 6.75 39.71 -14.07
C LYS A 190 5.30 39.35 -14.46
N PHE A 191 5.14 38.43 -15.41
CA PHE A 191 3.81 37.94 -15.85
C PHE A 191 3.11 37.15 -14.75
N TRP A 192 3.85 36.27 -14.03
CA TRP A 192 3.31 35.53 -12.90
C TRP A 192 2.95 36.44 -11.72
N LYS A 193 3.79 37.44 -11.45
CA LYS A 193 3.51 38.48 -10.43
C LYS A 193 2.36 39.41 -10.85
N MET A 194 2.28 39.77 -12.12
CA MET A 194 1.22 40.65 -12.66
C MET A 194 -0.13 39.90 -12.71
N THR A 195 -0.16 38.62 -12.96
CA THR A 195 -1.38 37.80 -12.94
C THR A 195 -1.69 37.24 -11.53
N TRP A 196 -0.83 37.45 -10.53
CA TRP A 196 -1.04 37.06 -9.15
C TRP A 196 -2.38 37.59 -8.59
N PRO A 197 -2.78 38.85 -8.74
CA PRO A 197 -4.09 39.32 -8.26
C PRO A 197 -5.25 38.57 -8.89
N MET A 198 -5.19 38.31 -10.21
CA MET A 198 -6.21 37.55 -10.94
C MET A 198 -6.27 36.09 -10.53
N ARG A 199 -5.12 35.44 -10.33
CA ARG A 199 -5.04 34.07 -9.81
C ARG A 199 -5.38 33.97 -8.33
N TYR A 200 -4.98 34.95 -7.54
CA TYR A 200 -5.41 35.10 -6.15
C TYR A 200 -6.92 35.28 -6.08
N VAL A 201 -7.51 36.12 -6.95
CA VAL A 201 -8.96 36.27 -7.07
C VAL A 201 -9.62 34.99 -7.57
N VAL A 202 -9.05 34.28 -8.54
CA VAL A 202 -9.58 33.00 -9.04
C VAL A 202 -9.38 31.85 -8.02
N SER A 203 -8.26 31.78 -7.32
CA SER A 203 -8.07 30.79 -6.25
C SER A 203 -8.89 31.13 -5.01
N LYS A 204 -8.94 32.41 -4.65
CA LYS A 204 -9.86 32.90 -3.60
C LYS A 204 -11.32 32.81 -4.03
N SER A 205 -11.66 33.06 -5.30
CA SER A 205 -13.02 32.85 -5.79
C SER A 205 -13.39 31.36 -5.85
N ARG A 206 -12.45 30.43 -6.16
CA ARG A 206 -12.68 28.98 -5.98
C ARG A 206 -12.84 28.59 -4.51
N GLN A 207 -12.01 29.12 -3.61
CA GLN A 207 -12.21 28.94 -2.16
C GLN A 207 -13.47 29.63 -1.65
N LEU A 208 -13.74 30.88 -2.11
CA LEU A 208 -14.96 31.63 -1.83
C LEU A 208 -16.20 31.03 -2.50
N TRP A 209 -16.04 30.35 -3.68
CA TRP A 209 -17.12 29.64 -4.35
C TRP A 209 -17.67 28.49 -3.48
N HIS A 210 -16.83 27.86 -2.66
CA HIS A 210 -17.28 26.84 -1.72
C HIS A 210 -17.71 27.40 -0.35
N THR A 211 -17.44 28.66 -0.05
CA THR A 211 -17.65 29.26 1.28
C THR A 211 -18.57 30.50 1.29
N LEU A 212 -18.84 31.14 0.16
CA LEU A 212 -19.81 32.25 0.11
C LEU A 212 -21.24 31.71 0.28
N PRO A 213 -22.03 32.29 1.21
CA PRO A 213 -23.39 31.84 1.50
C PRO A 213 -24.28 31.68 0.25
N LEU A 214 -24.09 32.56 -0.75
CA LEU A 214 -24.85 32.53 -1.99
C LEU A 214 -24.55 31.31 -2.87
N PHE A 215 -23.29 30.87 -2.93
CA PHE A 215 -22.88 29.71 -3.75
C PHE A 215 -23.16 28.39 -3.05
N VAL A 216 -23.03 28.33 -1.74
CA VAL A 216 -23.52 27.22 -0.93
C VAL A 216 -25.03 27.07 -1.11
N LEU A 217 -25.77 28.17 -1.03
CA LEU A 217 -27.21 28.21 -1.29
C LEU A 217 -27.57 27.75 -2.72
N LEU A 218 -26.82 28.17 -3.75
CA LEU A 218 -27.04 27.76 -5.14
C LEU A 218 -26.71 26.29 -5.40
N ARG A 219 -25.70 25.76 -4.70
CA ARG A 219 -25.35 24.33 -4.75
C ARG A 219 -26.45 23.48 -4.10
N GLU A 220 -26.93 23.91 -2.95
CA GLU A 220 -27.99 23.26 -2.18
C GLU A 220 -29.34 23.32 -2.89
N LEU A 221 -29.66 24.46 -3.52
CA LEU A 221 -30.84 24.57 -4.38
C LEU A 221 -30.78 23.64 -5.60
N ARG A 222 -29.58 23.34 -6.09
CA ARG A 222 -29.37 22.45 -7.23
C ARG A 222 -29.43 20.95 -6.88
N SER A 223 -29.10 20.58 -5.64
CA SER A 223 -29.08 19.19 -5.17
C SER A 223 -30.35 18.78 -4.40
N GLY A 224 -30.99 19.69 -3.67
CA GLY A 224 -32.12 19.36 -2.78
C GLY A 224 -33.30 20.35 -2.83
N GLY A 225 -33.29 21.32 -3.74
CA GLY A 225 -34.33 22.33 -3.82
C GLY A 225 -34.42 23.25 -2.60
N ILE A 226 -35.56 23.96 -2.46
CA ILE A 226 -35.80 24.88 -1.33
C ILE A 226 -35.92 24.15 0.01
N GLU A 227 -36.37 22.91 -0.02
CA GLU A 227 -36.55 22.07 1.17
C GLU A 227 -35.19 21.65 1.75
N GLY A 228 -34.23 21.19 0.94
CA GLY A 228 -32.87 20.86 1.37
C GLY A 228 -32.14 22.06 2.00
N VAL A 229 -32.32 23.28 1.44
CA VAL A 229 -31.76 24.52 2.02
C VAL A 229 -32.37 24.84 3.41
N ARG A 230 -33.68 24.59 3.59
CA ARG A 230 -34.35 24.80 4.89
C ARG A 230 -33.91 23.78 5.93
N GLU A 231 -33.72 22.52 5.53
CA GLU A 231 -33.22 21.48 6.43
C GLU A 231 -31.78 21.74 6.90
N GLN A 232 -30.89 22.12 5.99
CA GLN A 232 -29.53 22.52 6.38
C GLN A 232 -29.50 23.79 7.26
N ALA A 233 -30.32 24.78 6.96
CA ALA A 233 -30.40 25.97 7.82
C ALA A 233 -30.97 25.65 9.21
N ARG A 234 -31.84 24.66 9.29
CA ARG A 234 -32.36 24.14 10.56
C ARG A 234 -31.27 23.37 11.31
N ALA A 235 -30.61 22.43 10.67
CA ALA A 235 -29.51 21.64 11.23
C ALA A 235 -28.37 22.53 11.74
N ARG A 236 -27.98 23.59 11.00
CA ARG A 236 -26.99 24.58 11.46
C ARG A 236 -27.41 25.35 12.72
N ARG A 237 -28.69 25.69 12.84
CA ARG A 237 -29.20 26.35 14.06
C ARG A 237 -29.23 25.40 15.26
N GLU A 238 -29.64 24.19 15.05
CA GLU A 238 -29.63 23.11 16.06
C GLU A 238 -28.19 22.80 16.52
N TYR A 239 -27.24 22.69 15.58
CA TYR A 239 -25.83 22.52 15.90
C TYR A 239 -25.26 23.71 16.71
N ALA A 240 -25.52 24.93 16.29
CA ALA A 240 -25.08 26.13 17.02
C ALA A 240 -25.70 26.25 18.41
N ALA A 241 -26.88 25.70 18.62
CA ALA A 241 -27.52 25.63 19.94
C ALA A 241 -26.93 24.56 20.86
N LEU A 242 -26.47 23.47 20.27
CA LEU A 242 -25.84 22.34 20.97
C LEU A 242 -24.41 22.67 21.44
N PHE A 243 -23.70 23.51 20.66
CA PHE A 243 -22.30 23.89 20.89
C PHE A 243 -22.14 25.42 20.98
N PRO A 244 -22.59 26.06 22.08
CA PRO A 244 -22.43 27.50 22.26
C PRO A 244 -20.96 27.84 22.49
N GLY A 245 -20.37 28.57 21.56
CA GLY A 245 -18.98 29.03 21.63
C GLY A 245 -18.36 29.33 20.26
N LYS A 246 -17.04 29.60 20.23
CA LYS A 246 -16.28 29.65 18.99
C LYS A 246 -16.22 28.25 18.38
N VAL A 247 -17.20 27.92 17.59
CA VAL A 247 -17.29 26.63 16.93
C VAL A 247 -16.23 26.61 15.84
N MET A 248 -15.24 25.71 15.96
CA MET A 248 -14.46 25.26 14.82
C MET A 248 -15.48 24.86 13.75
N ARG A 249 -15.26 25.23 12.48
CA ARG A 249 -16.16 24.81 11.41
C ARG A 249 -16.13 23.29 11.26
N ALA A 250 -16.93 22.63 12.07
CA ALA A 250 -17.06 21.17 12.05
C ALA A 250 -17.62 20.66 10.70
N ASP A 251 -18.33 21.53 9.96
CA ASP A 251 -18.76 21.33 8.59
C ASP A 251 -17.60 21.11 7.57
N ARG A 252 -16.36 21.34 7.99
CA ARG A 252 -15.15 20.96 7.22
C ARG A 252 -14.88 19.46 7.24
N PHE A 253 -15.28 18.78 8.30
CA PHE A 253 -14.97 17.37 8.55
C PHE A 253 -16.11 16.46 8.14
N ALA A 254 -17.36 16.86 8.38
CA ALA A 254 -18.53 16.04 8.14
C ALA A 254 -19.76 16.91 7.78
N PRO A 255 -20.77 16.35 7.10
CA PRO A 255 -22.05 17.02 6.88
C PRO A 255 -22.67 17.43 8.20
N VAL A 256 -23.24 18.65 8.23
CA VAL A 256 -23.85 19.21 9.47
C VAL A 256 -25.00 18.32 9.95
N GLU A 257 -25.75 17.72 9.04
CA GLU A 257 -26.86 16.81 9.34
C GLU A 257 -26.39 15.58 10.11
N LEU A 258 -25.22 15.02 9.74
CA LEU A 258 -24.59 13.93 10.48
C LEU A 258 -24.20 14.36 11.89
N LEU A 259 -23.57 15.53 12.02
CA LEU A 259 -23.13 16.05 13.33
C LEU A 259 -24.30 16.29 14.28
N VAL A 260 -25.42 16.86 13.77
CA VAL A 260 -26.64 17.05 14.53
C VAL A 260 -27.26 15.72 14.93
N ARG A 261 -27.41 14.78 13.98
CA ARG A 261 -27.93 13.44 14.26
C ARG A 261 -27.14 12.74 15.34
N GLN A 262 -25.82 12.74 15.27
CA GLN A 262 -24.96 12.11 16.28
C GLN A 262 -25.01 12.81 17.63
N ALA A 263 -25.16 14.15 17.65
CA ALA A 263 -25.32 14.89 18.89
C ALA A 263 -26.66 14.61 19.58
N ASP A 264 -27.70 14.27 18.85
CA ASP A 264 -29.01 13.89 19.37
C ASP A 264 -29.11 12.40 19.71
N ASP A 265 -28.53 11.54 18.86
CA ASP A 265 -28.49 10.08 19.05
C ASP A 265 -27.20 9.68 19.80
N GLN A 266 -27.25 9.81 21.12
CA GLN A 266 -26.09 9.50 21.96
C GLN A 266 -26.03 7.98 22.23
N PRO A 267 -24.95 7.27 21.84
CA PRO A 267 -24.78 5.88 22.22
C PRO A 267 -24.73 5.75 23.74
N ALA A 268 -25.24 4.65 24.26
CA ALA A 268 -25.18 4.32 25.69
C ALA A 268 -23.75 3.91 26.10
N GLY A 269 -22.79 4.76 25.79
CA GLY A 269 -21.36 4.53 25.97
C GLY A 269 -20.82 5.04 27.32
N PRO A 270 -19.58 4.65 27.65
CA PRO A 270 -18.93 5.03 28.90
C PRO A 270 -18.47 6.48 28.90
N LYS A 271 -18.11 7.00 30.08
CA LYS A 271 -17.35 8.23 30.14
C LYS A 271 -15.94 8.05 29.60
N ILE A 272 -15.53 8.90 28.63
CA ILE A 272 -14.21 8.88 28.01
C ILE A 272 -13.37 10.03 28.58
N SER A 273 -12.20 9.71 29.14
CA SER A 273 -11.21 10.67 29.57
C SER A 273 -10.17 10.86 28.49
N ILE A 274 -10.11 12.03 27.86
CA ILE A 274 -9.08 12.41 26.90
C ILE A 274 -7.90 12.96 27.68
N VAL A 275 -6.74 12.38 27.54
CA VAL A 275 -5.51 12.77 28.22
C VAL A 275 -4.58 13.48 27.26
N VAL A 276 -4.17 14.70 27.63
CA VAL A 276 -3.30 15.55 26.81
C VAL A 276 -2.12 16.04 27.65
N PRO A 277 -0.90 15.52 27.41
CA PRO A 277 0.32 16.07 28.00
C PRO A 277 0.75 17.31 27.21
N LEU A 278 0.74 18.50 27.84
CA LEU A 278 1.16 19.76 27.25
C LEU A 278 2.61 20.05 27.57
N TYR A 279 3.40 20.43 26.56
CA TYR A 279 4.77 20.89 26.74
C TYR A 279 5.14 21.98 25.76
N ASN A 280 5.13 23.24 26.22
CA ASN A 280 5.42 24.43 25.40
C ASN A 280 4.59 24.49 24.11
N THR A 281 3.34 24.05 24.17
CA THR A 281 2.43 23.97 23.02
C THR A 281 2.21 25.35 22.41
N PRO A 282 2.36 25.54 21.08
CA PRO A 282 1.95 26.77 20.42
C PRO A 282 0.48 27.07 20.68
N LEU A 283 0.18 28.34 20.98
CA LEU A 283 -1.18 28.72 21.42
C LEU A 283 -2.25 28.51 20.35
N ASP A 284 -1.89 28.66 19.08
CA ASP A 284 -2.78 28.38 17.95
C ASP A 284 -3.09 26.88 17.83
N PHE A 285 -2.12 26.01 18.04
CA PHE A 285 -2.33 24.55 18.06
C PHE A 285 -3.19 24.13 19.26
N LEU A 286 -2.91 24.71 20.44
CA LEU A 286 -3.71 24.46 21.61
C LEU A 286 -5.17 24.93 21.46
N GLU A 287 -5.41 26.08 20.83
CA GLU A 287 -6.76 26.55 20.52
C GLU A 287 -7.50 25.57 19.60
N GLU A 288 -6.85 25.10 18.53
CA GLU A 288 -7.42 24.14 17.59
C GLU A 288 -7.72 22.78 18.25
N LEU A 289 -6.81 22.28 19.10
CA LEU A 289 -7.01 21.06 19.89
C LEU A 289 -8.24 21.20 20.80
N LEU A 290 -8.28 22.25 21.62
CA LEU A 290 -9.39 22.48 22.57
C LEU A 290 -10.73 22.60 21.84
N ASP A 291 -10.76 23.32 20.73
CA ASP A 291 -11.96 23.44 19.89
C ASP A 291 -12.37 22.07 19.32
N SER A 292 -11.42 21.23 18.90
CA SER A 292 -11.72 19.90 18.37
C SER A 292 -12.37 18.96 19.40
N VAL A 293 -11.95 19.08 20.68
CA VAL A 293 -12.53 18.30 21.77
C VAL A 293 -13.90 18.84 22.21
N VAL A 294 -14.04 20.14 22.31
CA VAL A 294 -15.33 20.76 22.70
C VAL A 294 -16.42 20.48 21.65
N ASN A 295 -16.03 20.37 20.38
CA ASN A 295 -16.94 20.09 19.27
C ASN A 295 -17.25 18.59 19.05
N GLN A 296 -16.83 17.69 19.93
CA GLN A 296 -17.20 16.28 19.83
C GLN A 296 -18.70 16.08 19.93
N THR A 297 -19.27 15.33 18.98
CA THR A 297 -20.70 14.99 18.96
C THR A 297 -21.11 14.11 20.13
N TYR A 298 -20.22 13.25 20.61
CA TYR A 298 -20.42 12.52 21.87
C TYR A 298 -20.23 13.45 23.07
N ARG A 299 -21.12 13.39 24.06
CA ARG A 299 -21.17 14.37 25.17
C ARG A 299 -20.53 13.89 26.47
N ASN A 300 -20.43 12.56 26.68
CA ASN A 300 -19.96 11.98 27.93
C ASN A 300 -18.43 11.82 27.95
N TRP A 301 -17.72 12.94 27.92
CA TRP A 301 -16.25 12.98 27.96
C TRP A 301 -15.76 13.96 29.03
N GLU A 302 -14.49 13.83 29.40
CA GLU A 302 -13.71 14.86 30.09
C GLU A 302 -12.35 15.00 29.39
N LEU A 303 -11.75 16.17 29.49
CA LEU A 303 -10.43 16.49 28.98
C LEU A 303 -9.47 16.75 30.13
N CYS A 304 -8.41 15.96 30.26
CA CYS A 304 -7.40 16.06 31.30
C CYS A 304 -6.11 16.65 30.72
N CYS A 305 -5.92 17.95 30.82
CA CYS A 305 -4.72 18.67 30.38
C CYS A 305 -3.68 18.71 31.50
N VAL A 306 -2.48 18.18 31.21
CA VAL A 306 -1.33 18.21 32.11
C VAL A 306 -0.22 19.04 31.49
N ASP A 307 0.13 20.16 32.09
CA ASP A 307 1.10 21.11 31.56
C ASP A 307 2.44 21.04 32.31
N ALA A 308 3.46 20.51 31.62
CA ALA A 308 4.83 20.43 32.09
C ALA A 308 5.74 21.51 31.47
N GLY A 309 5.20 22.36 30.57
CA GLY A 309 5.95 23.38 29.87
C GLY A 309 6.18 24.65 30.67
N THR A 310 6.96 25.55 30.11
CA THR A 310 7.26 26.88 30.67
C THR A 310 6.73 28.03 29.81
N ALA A 311 6.16 27.71 28.65
CA ALA A 311 5.64 28.71 27.72
C ALA A 311 4.47 29.46 28.33
N PRO A 312 4.46 30.83 28.27
CA PRO A 312 3.38 31.62 28.80
C PRO A 312 2.09 31.44 28.00
N GLY A 313 0.94 31.64 28.64
CA GLY A 313 -0.38 31.63 28.01
C GLY A 313 -1.02 30.24 27.89
N VAL A 314 -0.27 29.14 27.95
CA VAL A 314 -0.79 27.77 27.82
C VAL A 314 -1.77 27.45 28.95
N GLY A 315 -1.32 27.63 30.19
CA GLY A 315 -2.16 27.40 31.38
C GLY A 315 -3.36 28.30 31.45
N GLU A 316 -3.18 29.59 31.13
CA GLU A 316 -4.24 30.59 31.12
C GLU A 316 -5.33 30.23 30.11
N MET A 317 -4.98 29.80 28.90
CA MET A 317 -5.92 29.38 27.86
C MET A 317 -6.76 28.19 28.31
N VAL A 318 -6.13 27.15 28.85
CA VAL A 318 -6.87 25.96 29.32
C VAL A 318 -7.78 26.31 30.50
N GLN A 319 -7.31 27.13 31.47
CA GLN A 319 -8.11 27.55 32.61
C GLN A 319 -9.31 28.43 32.22
N GLN A 320 -9.15 29.29 31.20
CA GLN A 320 -10.25 30.07 30.63
C GLN A 320 -11.32 29.16 30.02
N ARG A 321 -10.93 28.12 29.30
CA ARG A 321 -11.86 27.13 28.75
C ARG A 321 -12.51 26.28 29.85
N ALA A 322 -11.76 25.88 30.87
CA ALA A 322 -12.26 25.12 32.03
C ALA A 322 -13.28 25.93 32.88
N ALA A 323 -13.15 27.26 32.96
CA ALA A 323 -14.11 28.12 33.62
C ALA A 323 -15.49 28.12 32.92
N VAL A 324 -15.55 27.84 31.64
CA VAL A 324 -16.79 27.78 30.84
C VAL A 324 -17.31 26.34 30.71
N ASP A 325 -16.42 25.37 30.53
CA ASP A 325 -16.78 23.95 30.41
C ASP A 325 -16.12 23.12 31.51
N PRO A 326 -16.89 22.68 32.54
CA PRO A 326 -16.34 21.93 33.68
C PRO A 326 -15.81 20.54 33.32
N ARG A 327 -16.03 20.07 32.12
CA ARG A 327 -15.44 18.81 31.62
C ARG A 327 -13.95 18.96 31.34
N ILE A 328 -13.44 20.19 31.14
CA ILE A 328 -12.01 20.47 30.92
C ILE A 328 -11.35 20.64 32.29
N ARG A 329 -10.31 19.86 32.52
CA ARG A 329 -9.54 19.82 33.76
C ARG A 329 -8.09 20.14 33.49
N TYR A 330 -7.46 20.95 34.33
CA TYR A 330 -6.09 21.40 34.16
C TYR A 330 -5.24 21.12 35.41
N ARG A 331 -4.02 20.62 35.15
CA ARG A 331 -3.00 20.42 36.19
C ARG A 331 -1.65 20.94 35.69
N LYS A 332 -1.06 21.91 36.43
CA LYS A 332 0.33 22.34 36.20
C LYS A 332 1.27 21.40 36.94
N LEU A 333 2.32 20.94 36.29
CA LEU A 333 3.43 20.17 36.87
C LEU A 333 4.56 21.12 37.28
N GLU A 334 5.25 20.80 38.37
CA GLU A 334 6.43 21.55 38.81
C GLU A 334 7.64 21.31 37.92
N LYS A 335 7.73 20.14 37.29
CA LYS A 335 8.78 19.72 36.37
C LYS A 335 8.25 18.87 35.22
N ASN A 336 8.97 18.85 34.12
CA ASN A 336 8.71 17.92 33.02
C ASN A 336 9.20 16.52 33.42
N GLU A 337 8.29 15.55 33.40
CA GLU A 337 8.55 14.14 33.67
C GLU A 337 8.64 13.31 32.39
N LEU A 338 8.99 13.94 31.25
CA LEU A 338 8.96 13.34 29.91
C LEU A 338 7.53 12.95 29.47
N ILE A 339 7.39 12.41 28.27
CA ILE A 339 6.05 12.08 27.73
C ILE A 339 5.33 11.08 28.63
N PRO A 340 5.92 9.91 28.99
CA PRO A 340 5.20 8.92 29.80
C PRO A 340 4.78 9.45 31.18
N GLY A 341 5.66 10.17 31.85
CA GLY A 341 5.36 10.72 33.17
C GLY A 341 4.24 11.76 33.12
N ASN A 342 4.28 12.67 32.15
CA ASN A 342 3.24 13.67 31.97
C ASN A 342 1.89 13.04 31.61
N THR A 343 1.87 12.06 30.68
CA THR A 343 0.68 11.30 30.31
C THR A 343 0.08 10.58 31.52
N ASN A 344 0.92 9.93 32.33
CA ASN A 344 0.49 9.23 33.54
C ASN A 344 -0.16 10.19 34.57
N LYS A 345 0.34 11.43 34.69
CA LYS A 345 -0.30 12.45 35.51
C LYS A 345 -1.69 12.85 34.99
N GLY A 346 -1.90 12.79 33.69
CA GLY A 346 -3.22 12.95 33.08
C GLY A 346 -4.14 11.76 33.35
N ILE A 347 -3.61 10.55 33.28
CA ILE A 347 -4.34 9.31 33.58
C ILE A 347 -4.74 9.28 35.07
N GLU A 348 -3.90 9.78 36.01
CA GLU A 348 -4.24 9.95 37.41
C GLU A 348 -5.42 10.91 37.63
N MET A 349 -5.54 11.94 36.77
CA MET A 349 -6.68 12.89 36.83
C MET A 349 -7.96 12.29 36.24
N ALA A 350 -7.83 11.36 35.30
CA ALA A 350 -8.95 10.80 34.56
C ALA A 350 -9.92 10.04 35.47
N THR A 351 -11.23 10.23 35.28
CA THR A 351 -12.30 9.56 36.04
C THR A 351 -13.23 8.73 35.17
N GLY A 352 -13.02 8.75 33.86
CA GLY A 352 -13.77 7.97 32.90
C GLY A 352 -13.42 6.48 32.91
N ASP A 353 -14.32 5.67 32.38
CA ASP A 353 -14.14 4.23 32.24
C ASP A 353 -13.16 3.88 31.13
N PHE A 354 -13.03 4.78 30.15
CA PHE A 354 -12.11 4.69 29.00
C PHE A 354 -11.17 5.88 28.96
N ILE A 355 -9.96 5.63 28.51
CA ILE A 355 -8.90 6.63 28.32
C ILE A 355 -8.62 6.72 26.81
N ALA A 356 -8.55 7.95 26.31
CA ALA A 356 -8.10 8.30 24.97
C ALA A 356 -6.81 9.11 25.08
N LEU A 357 -5.79 8.75 24.31
CA LEU A 357 -4.54 9.51 24.24
C LEU A 357 -4.62 10.49 23.07
N LEU A 358 -4.26 11.76 23.32
CA LEU A 358 -4.26 12.82 22.32
C LEU A 358 -3.01 13.68 22.47
N ASP A 359 -2.25 13.85 21.42
CA ASP A 359 -1.07 14.69 21.39
C ASP A 359 -1.45 16.18 21.35
N HIS A 360 -0.60 17.03 21.92
CA HIS A 360 -0.93 18.43 22.21
C HIS A 360 -0.96 19.36 21.00
N ASP A 361 -0.54 18.89 19.83
CA ASP A 361 -0.48 19.63 18.55
C ASP A 361 -1.45 19.08 17.50
N ASP A 362 -2.25 18.06 17.85
CA ASP A 362 -3.13 17.35 16.95
C ASP A 362 -4.62 17.75 17.09
N ILE A 363 -5.44 17.21 16.19
CA ILE A 363 -6.87 17.58 16.10
C ILE A 363 -7.71 16.29 16.01
N LEU A 364 -8.79 16.22 16.78
CA LEU A 364 -9.79 15.17 16.68
C LEU A 364 -10.88 15.52 15.64
N HIS A 365 -11.28 14.54 14.85
CA HIS A 365 -12.50 14.65 14.06
C HIS A 365 -13.72 14.78 14.97
N PRO A 366 -14.73 15.63 14.67
CA PRO A 366 -15.90 15.84 15.54
C PRO A 366 -16.68 14.59 15.92
N CYS A 367 -16.66 13.57 15.05
CA CYS A 367 -17.36 12.29 15.27
C CYS A 367 -16.51 11.24 16.02
N ALA A 368 -15.25 11.52 16.36
CA ALA A 368 -14.31 10.52 16.87
C ALA A 368 -14.81 9.78 18.11
N LEU A 369 -15.22 10.51 19.11
CA LEU A 369 -15.70 9.90 20.35
C LEU A 369 -17.08 9.24 20.20
N TRP A 370 -17.90 9.68 19.25
CA TRP A 370 -19.19 9.07 18.99
C TRP A 370 -19.04 7.65 18.41
N TYR A 371 -18.19 7.51 17.39
CA TYR A 371 -17.89 6.20 16.81
C TYR A 371 -17.21 5.28 17.82
N ALA A 372 -16.30 5.80 18.63
CA ALA A 372 -15.64 5.03 19.68
C ALA A 372 -16.65 4.56 20.75
N ALA A 373 -17.51 5.46 21.25
CA ALA A 373 -18.55 5.11 22.20
C ALA A 373 -19.56 4.09 21.67
N LYS A 374 -19.91 4.21 20.38
CA LYS A 374 -20.76 3.25 19.70
C LYS A 374 -20.11 1.86 19.61
N ALA A 375 -18.84 1.79 19.19
CA ALA A 375 -18.09 0.53 19.10
C ALA A 375 -17.97 -0.14 20.49
N ILE A 376 -17.75 0.65 21.56
CA ILE A 376 -17.71 0.14 22.93
C ILE A 376 -19.08 -0.40 23.35
N ALA A 377 -20.14 0.37 23.12
CA ALA A 377 -21.49 0.00 23.57
C ALA A 377 -22.08 -1.20 22.80
N GLU A 378 -21.92 -1.24 21.48
CA GLU A 378 -22.56 -2.24 20.61
C GLU A 378 -21.74 -3.51 20.45
N GLN A 379 -20.40 -3.40 20.43
CA GLN A 379 -19.50 -4.53 20.19
C GLN A 379 -18.77 -5.01 21.45
N GLY A 380 -18.90 -4.31 22.57
CA GLY A 380 -18.24 -4.65 23.82
C GLY A 380 -16.71 -4.49 23.75
N ALA A 381 -16.23 -3.54 22.95
CA ALA A 381 -14.81 -3.28 22.82
C ALA A 381 -14.19 -2.81 24.15
N ASP A 382 -13.02 -3.34 24.50
CA ASP A 382 -12.19 -2.84 25.61
C ASP A 382 -10.90 -2.16 25.10
N PHE A 383 -10.62 -2.28 23.80
CA PHE A 383 -9.60 -1.54 23.05
C PHE A 383 -10.16 -1.12 21.67
N VAL A 384 -10.04 0.17 21.35
CA VAL A 384 -10.53 0.76 20.09
C VAL A 384 -9.42 1.58 19.46
N TYR A 385 -9.26 1.49 18.15
CA TYR A 385 -8.40 2.40 17.39
C TYR A 385 -9.05 2.81 16.08
N THR A 386 -8.56 3.93 15.50
CA THR A 386 -9.11 4.51 14.28
C THR A 386 -8.02 4.67 13.21
N ASP A 387 -8.44 4.98 12.00
CA ASP A 387 -7.54 5.52 10.99
C ASP A 387 -7.14 6.96 11.30
N GLU A 388 -6.07 7.44 10.66
CA GLU A 388 -5.55 8.79 10.84
C GLU A 388 -5.22 9.47 9.51
N ALA A 389 -5.15 10.79 9.54
CA ALA A 389 -4.74 11.62 8.42
C ALA A 389 -3.63 12.57 8.85
N THR A 390 -2.52 12.58 8.13
CA THR A 390 -1.45 13.57 8.35
C THR A 390 -1.74 14.83 7.55
N PHE A 391 -1.59 15.99 8.16
CA PHE A 391 -1.84 17.27 7.51
C PHE A 391 -0.73 18.29 7.75
N GLU A 392 -0.57 19.24 6.83
CA GLU A 392 0.41 20.33 6.93
C GLU A 392 -0.28 21.68 7.04
N GLY A 393 0.11 22.47 8.03
CA GLY A 393 -0.40 23.82 8.28
C GLY A 393 -1.88 23.83 8.67
N LYS A 394 -2.79 23.64 7.70
CA LYS A 394 -4.24 23.60 7.94
C LYS A 394 -4.79 22.20 7.76
N VAL A 395 -5.75 21.83 8.58
CA VAL A 395 -6.38 20.49 8.56
C VAL A 395 -6.98 20.09 7.21
N GLU A 396 -7.34 21.06 6.36
CA GLU A 396 -7.82 20.79 5.00
C GLU A 396 -6.69 20.36 4.03
N ASN A 397 -5.44 20.54 4.42
CA ASN A 397 -4.28 20.11 3.63
C ASN A 397 -3.76 18.75 4.12
N VAL A 398 -4.57 17.71 3.93
CA VAL A 398 -4.17 16.33 4.21
C VAL A 398 -3.16 15.90 3.16
N VAL A 399 -1.99 15.46 3.62
CA VAL A 399 -0.89 14.99 2.77
C VAL A 399 -0.81 13.46 2.72
N LEU A 400 -1.30 12.77 3.77
CA LEU A 400 -1.28 11.32 3.85
C LEU A 400 -2.48 10.82 4.65
N TYR A 401 -3.10 9.73 4.18
CA TYR A 401 -4.02 8.92 4.98
C TYR A 401 -3.33 7.63 5.40
N HIS A 402 -3.37 7.32 6.68
CA HIS A 402 -2.96 6.03 7.21
C HIS A 402 -4.21 5.19 7.49
N PHE A 403 -4.63 4.44 6.48
CA PHE A 403 -5.72 3.47 6.57
C PHE A 403 -5.18 2.12 7.02
N LYS A 404 -5.61 1.70 8.19
CA LYS A 404 -5.09 0.56 8.95
C LYS A 404 -5.89 -0.70 8.66
N PRO A 405 -5.32 -1.90 8.77
CA PRO A 405 -6.11 -3.13 8.81
C PRO A 405 -6.84 -3.25 10.15
N ASP A 406 -7.73 -4.22 10.27
CA ASP A 406 -8.19 -4.71 11.57
C ASP A 406 -7.00 -5.22 12.39
N PHE A 407 -7.22 -5.60 13.65
CA PHE A 407 -6.12 -5.99 14.50
C PHE A 407 -5.34 -7.19 13.96
N MET A 408 -4.07 -6.94 13.64
CA MET A 408 -3.12 -7.88 13.06
C MET A 408 -1.86 -7.93 13.93
N LEU A 409 -1.62 -9.09 14.55
CA LEU A 409 -0.55 -9.22 15.54
C LEU A 409 0.84 -9.07 14.92
N ASP A 410 1.10 -9.69 13.76
CA ASP A 410 2.42 -9.61 13.13
C ASP A 410 2.70 -8.22 12.54
N ASN A 411 1.66 -7.51 12.11
CA ASN A 411 1.77 -6.10 11.77
C ASN A 411 2.18 -5.27 12.99
N LEU A 412 1.53 -5.48 14.16
CA LEU A 412 1.88 -4.76 15.39
C LEU A 412 3.28 -5.12 15.88
N ARG A 413 3.73 -6.36 15.71
CA ARG A 413 5.09 -6.81 16.02
C ARG A 413 6.14 -6.24 15.06
N SER A 414 5.71 -5.76 13.89
CA SER A 414 6.60 -5.15 12.89
C SER A 414 6.65 -3.62 12.98
N ASN A 415 5.60 -2.98 13.46
CA ASN A 415 5.54 -1.52 13.64
C ASN A 415 4.34 -1.11 14.50
N ASN A 416 4.41 0.10 15.07
CA ASN A 416 3.29 0.69 15.81
C ASN A 416 2.23 1.28 14.86
N TYR A 417 1.57 0.43 14.05
CA TYR A 417 0.56 0.89 13.10
C TYR A 417 -0.73 1.41 13.76
N ILE A 418 -1.01 1.03 15.00
CA ILE A 418 -2.22 1.43 15.74
C ILE A 418 -2.21 2.92 16.04
N CYS A 419 -1.12 3.43 16.60
CA CYS A 419 -0.78 4.81 16.94
C CYS A 419 -1.99 5.67 17.38
N HIS A 420 -2.60 6.46 16.52
CA HIS A 420 -3.68 7.41 16.82
C HIS A 420 -4.95 7.09 15.99
N LEU A 421 -6.15 7.36 16.47
CA LEU A 421 -6.59 7.57 17.84
C LEU A 421 -6.75 6.21 18.52
N THR A 422 -6.32 6.09 19.76
CA THR A 422 -6.47 4.87 20.54
C THR A 422 -7.28 5.16 21.79
N LEU A 423 -8.25 4.27 22.09
CA LEU A 423 -9.01 4.28 23.34
C LEU A 423 -8.94 2.89 23.97
N PHE A 424 -8.78 2.85 25.29
CA PHE A 424 -8.76 1.60 26.05
C PHE A 424 -9.46 1.74 27.38
N SER A 425 -10.07 0.65 27.86
CA SER A 425 -10.72 0.66 29.15
C SER A 425 -9.69 0.76 30.29
N ARG A 426 -10.01 1.51 31.33
CA ARG A 426 -9.19 1.59 32.56
C ARG A 426 -8.94 0.20 33.14
N ARG A 427 -9.98 -0.66 33.16
CA ARG A 427 -9.86 -2.04 33.63
C ARG A 427 -8.83 -2.84 32.81
N LEU A 428 -8.78 -2.67 31.50
CA LEU A 428 -7.81 -3.32 30.66
C LEU A 428 -6.40 -2.82 30.97
N MET A 429 -6.23 -1.49 31.09
CA MET A 429 -4.93 -0.90 31.45
C MET A 429 -4.42 -1.43 32.81
N ASP A 430 -5.28 -1.47 33.82
CA ASP A 430 -4.91 -1.96 35.14
C ASP A 430 -4.53 -3.45 35.10
N ALA A 431 -5.27 -4.28 34.34
CA ALA A 431 -4.97 -5.70 34.14
C ALA A 431 -3.66 -5.91 33.40
N ALA A 432 -3.33 -5.03 32.45
CA ALA A 432 -2.09 -5.05 31.68
C ALA A 432 -0.87 -4.48 32.44
N GLY A 433 -1.00 -4.20 33.74
CA GLY A 433 0.10 -3.74 34.60
C GLY A 433 0.31 -2.23 34.63
N GLY A 434 -0.75 -1.47 34.36
CA GLY A 434 -0.80 -0.02 34.54
C GLY A 434 -0.44 0.78 33.30
N PRO A 435 -0.28 2.11 33.46
CA PRO A 435 -0.13 3.06 32.36
C PRO A 435 1.25 2.99 31.70
N GLU A 436 1.67 4.05 31.02
CA GLU A 436 2.94 4.13 30.29
C GLU A 436 4.15 4.00 31.22
N ARG A 437 5.20 3.34 30.73
CA ARG A 437 6.43 3.06 31.50
C ARG A 437 7.56 3.97 31.03
N MET A 438 8.28 4.55 31.98
CA MET A 438 9.32 5.55 31.76
C MET A 438 10.51 5.03 30.96
N GLU A 439 10.85 3.75 31.11
CA GLU A 439 11.96 3.10 30.42
C GLU A 439 11.76 3.00 28.90
N TYR A 440 10.52 3.18 28.39
CA TYR A 440 10.22 3.16 26.96
C TYR A 440 9.92 4.55 26.39
N ASN A 441 10.39 5.61 27.04
CA ASN A 441 10.18 6.97 26.55
C ASN A 441 10.60 7.11 25.08
N GLY A 442 9.70 7.59 24.23
CA GLY A 442 9.81 7.70 22.77
C GLY A 442 9.15 6.57 22.00
N SER A 443 8.78 5.45 22.67
CA SER A 443 7.94 4.37 22.18
C SER A 443 7.04 3.82 23.29
N GLN A 444 6.68 4.70 24.23
CA GLN A 444 5.88 4.36 25.41
C GLN A 444 4.46 3.91 25.08
N ASP A 445 3.86 4.53 24.06
CA ASP A 445 2.57 4.18 23.49
C ASP A 445 2.62 2.79 22.83
N TYR A 446 3.66 2.50 22.08
CA TYR A 446 3.86 1.20 21.46
C TYR A 446 3.97 0.08 22.50
N GLU A 447 4.78 0.28 23.54
CA GLU A 447 4.90 -0.67 24.65
C GLU A 447 3.55 -0.88 25.37
N LEU A 448 2.83 0.22 25.62
CA LEU A 448 1.50 0.16 26.21
C LEU A 448 0.53 -0.63 25.32
N PHE A 449 0.50 -0.36 24.03
CA PHE A 449 -0.41 -1.06 23.10
C PHE A 449 -0.07 -2.54 22.99
N LEU A 450 1.20 -2.93 22.98
CA LEU A 450 1.60 -4.33 23.04
C LEU A 450 1.04 -5.01 24.30
N ARG A 451 1.17 -4.40 25.50
CA ARG A 451 0.59 -4.95 26.73
C ARG A 451 -0.94 -5.00 26.72
N LEU A 452 -1.58 -3.94 26.22
CA LEU A 452 -3.03 -3.89 26.18
C LEU A 452 -3.59 -4.95 25.25
N THR A 453 -3.00 -5.12 24.06
CA THR A 453 -3.46 -6.10 23.06
C THR A 453 -3.19 -7.56 23.48
N GLU A 454 -2.20 -7.81 24.36
CA GLU A 454 -1.99 -9.13 24.99
C GLU A 454 -3.17 -9.54 25.88
N MET A 455 -3.87 -8.57 26.48
CA MET A 455 -4.91 -8.76 27.49
C MET A 455 -6.33 -8.40 27.02
N ALA A 456 -6.45 -7.70 25.91
CA ALA A 456 -7.73 -7.24 25.37
C ALA A 456 -8.63 -8.42 24.98
N ARG A 457 -9.91 -8.33 25.38
CA ARG A 457 -10.93 -9.32 25.02
C ARG A 457 -11.58 -9.02 23.69
N LYS A 458 -11.70 -7.73 23.36
CA LYS A 458 -12.30 -7.28 22.12
C LYS A 458 -11.60 -6.00 21.65
N ILE A 459 -10.80 -6.14 20.60
CA ILE A 459 -10.18 -5.03 19.87
C ILE A 459 -11.09 -4.69 18.69
N VAL A 460 -11.40 -3.40 18.52
CA VAL A 460 -12.22 -2.91 17.40
C VAL A 460 -11.48 -1.81 16.67
N HIS A 461 -11.34 -1.97 15.38
CA HIS A 461 -10.88 -0.95 14.46
C HIS A 461 -12.09 -0.18 13.90
N ILE A 462 -11.99 1.14 13.86
CA ILE A 462 -12.97 2.01 13.20
C ILE A 462 -12.34 2.54 11.92
N PRO A 463 -12.76 2.09 10.74
CA PRO A 463 -12.10 2.40 9.47
C PRO A 463 -12.46 3.81 8.95
N HIS A 464 -12.29 4.80 9.79
CA HIS A 464 -12.47 6.21 9.46
C HIS A 464 -11.28 7.02 9.98
N ALA A 465 -10.80 7.99 9.19
CA ALA A 465 -9.76 8.93 9.60
C ALA A 465 -10.33 9.93 10.63
N LEU A 466 -10.32 9.54 11.90
CA LEU A 466 -10.90 10.31 13.00
C LEU A 466 -9.86 11.07 13.83
N TYR A 467 -8.61 10.98 13.48
CA TYR A 467 -7.48 11.68 14.08
C TYR A 467 -6.69 12.41 12.99
N TYR A 468 -6.33 13.65 13.22
CA TYR A 468 -5.55 14.47 12.32
C TYR A 468 -4.20 14.77 12.96
N TRP A 469 -3.18 14.10 12.46
CA TRP A 469 -1.80 14.23 12.91
C TRP A 469 -1.12 15.40 12.20
N ARG A 470 -0.62 16.37 12.97
CA ARG A 470 0.02 17.55 12.44
C ARG A 470 1.49 17.28 12.09
N SER A 471 1.85 17.42 10.81
CA SER A 471 3.24 17.46 10.39
C SER A 471 3.81 18.86 10.64
N SER A 472 4.78 18.96 11.53
CA SER A 472 5.52 20.19 11.80
C SER A 472 7.03 19.95 11.79
N PRO A 473 7.89 20.95 11.45
CA PRO A 473 9.33 20.80 11.53
C PRO A 473 9.75 20.42 12.96
N GLY A 474 10.41 19.25 13.12
CA GLY A 474 10.86 18.75 14.42
C GLY A 474 9.86 17.81 15.12
N SER A 475 8.67 17.55 14.53
CA SER A 475 7.78 16.48 14.99
C SER A 475 8.34 15.10 14.63
N THR A 476 7.87 14.06 15.33
CA THR A 476 8.24 12.66 15.01
C THR A 476 7.72 12.27 13.62
N ALA A 477 6.66 12.92 13.14
CA ALA A 477 6.13 12.76 11.79
C ALA A 477 7.10 13.22 10.68
N SER A 478 8.01 14.15 10.98
CA SER A 478 8.93 14.72 9.97
C SER A 478 10.26 13.99 9.87
N ASP A 479 10.78 13.42 10.97
CA ASP A 479 12.05 12.68 10.97
C ASP A 479 12.23 11.80 12.22
N ILE A 480 11.80 10.55 12.14
CA ILE A 480 12.07 9.53 13.16
C ILE A 480 13.56 9.17 13.24
N SER A 481 14.29 9.24 12.12
CA SER A 481 15.70 8.80 12.07
C SER A 481 16.61 9.67 12.95
N ALA A 482 16.24 10.92 13.21
CA ALA A 482 16.96 11.83 14.10
C ALA A 482 16.83 11.47 15.59
N LYS A 483 15.90 10.56 15.95
CA LYS A 483 15.59 10.18 17.34
C LYS A 483 15.89 8.71 17.60
N THR A 484 17.18 8.33 17.55
CA THR A 484 17.62 6.92 17.71
C THR A 484 17.11 6.28 19.00
N TYR A 485 16.94 7.05 20.08
CA TYR A 485 16.39 6.52 21.35
C TYR A 485 14.97 5.96 21.22
N CYS A 486 14.16 6.48 20.28
CA CYS A 486 12.81 5.92 20.02
C CYS A 486 12.91 4.53 19.42
N ILE A 487 13.89 4.32 18.53
CA ILE A 487 14.14 3.01 17.89
C ILE A 487 14.56 1.99 18.95
N ASP A 488 15.51 2.36 19.81
CA ASP A 488 16.00 1.49 20.88
C ASP A 488 14.87 1.14 21.88
N ALA A 489 14.02 2.11 22.22
CA ALA A 489 12.84 1.91 23.06
C ALA A 489 11.82 0.97 22.41
N GLY A 490 11.60 1.06 21.09
CA GLY A 490 10.72 0.17 20.35
C GLY A 490 11.24 -1.27 20.32
N ILE A 491 12.55 -1.46 20.10
CA ILE A 491 13.20 -2.78 20.18
C ILE A 491 13.04 -3.37 21.58
N ALA A 492 13.28 -2.56 22.62
CA ALA A 492 13.11 -2.98 24.01
C ALA A 492 11.65 -3.35 24.33
N ALA A 493 10.68 -2.59 23.81
CA ALA A 493 9.25 -2.86 23.96
C ALA A 493 8.86 -4.22 23.36
N LEU A 494 9.35 -4.51 22.14
CA LEU A 494 9.12 -5.79 21.47
C LEU A 494 9.78 -6.96 22.23
N LYS A 495 11.04 -6.82 22.66
CA LYS A 495 11.72 -7.86 23.47
C LYS A 495 10.96 -8.14 24.77
N ALA A 496 10.45 -7.10 25.44
CA ALA A 496 9.61 -7.24 26.62
C ALA A 496 8.26 -7.91 26.32
N HIS A 497 7.64 -7.59 25.18
CA HIS A 497 6.42 -8.27 24.71
C HIS A 497 6.64 -9.76 24.50
N TYR A 498 7.70 -10.15 23.79
CA TYR A 498 8.01 -11.56 23.56
C TYR A 498 8.28 -12.31 24.87
N ALA A 499 9.01 -11.69 25.79
CA ALA A 499 9.25 -12.27 27.11
C ALA A 499 7.94 -12.50 27.89
N ARG A 500 7.00 -11.55 27.88
CA ARG A 500 5.68 -11.71 28.52
C ARG A 500 4.83 -12.82 27.86
N CYS A 501 4.92 -12.93 26.55
CA CYS A 501 4.19 -13.95 25.79
C CYS A 501 4.84 -15.32 25.82
N GLY A 502 6.04 -15.47 26.42
CA GLY A 502 6.80 -16.71 26.42
C GLY A 502 7.28 -17.13 25.02
N VAL A 503 7.54 -16.16 24.14
CA VAL A 503 8.02 -16.39 22.76
C VAL A 503 9.54 -16.19 22.73
N ALA A 504 10.27 -17.22 22.30
CA ALA A 504 11.71 -17.13 22.14
C ALA A 504 12.07 -16.38 20.84
N VAL A 505 13.01 -15.45 20.95
CA VAL A 505 13.53 -14.66 19.84
C VAL A 505 15.04 -14.58 19.92
N ASP A 506 15.72 -14.75 18.79
CA ASP A 506 17.17 -14.60 18.68
C ASP A 506 17.55 -13.12 18.58
N ASP A 507 16.79 -12.33 17.82
CA ASP A 507 16.99 -10.89 17.73
C ASP A 507 15.70 -10.13 17.37
N VAL A 508 15.72 -8.83 17.67
CA VAL A 508 14.77 -7.82 17.18
C VAL A 508 15.59 -6.64 16.69
N SER A 509 15.49 -6.33 15.43
CA SER A 509 16.30 -5.31 14.76
C SER A 509 15.45 -4.34 13.95
N LEU A 510 16.01 -3.14 13.70
CA LEU A 510 15.42 -2.18 12.78
C LEU A 510 15.58 -2.67 11.34
N ILE A 511 14.53 -2.59 10.54
CA ILE A 511 14.63 -2.85 9.10
C ILE A 511 15.40 -1.68 8.45
N PRO A 512 16.50 -1.97 7.73
CA PRO A 512 17.34 -0.92 7.14
C PRO A 512 16.57 0.02 6.23
N GLY A 513 16.73 1.33 6.42
CA GLY A 513 16.07 2.35 5.60
C GLY A 513 14.62 2.67 5.97
N THR A 514 14.04 1.97 6.94
CA THR A 514 12.63 2.14 7.35
C THR A 514 12.53 2.41 8.85
N PRO A 515 12.75 3.63 9.32
CA PRO A 515 12.68 3.96 10.74
C PRO A 515 11.30 3.62 11.34
N GLY A 516 11.30 2.93 12.49
CA GLY A 516 10.07 2.50 13.17
C GLY A 516 9.49 1.17 12.68
N TYR A 517 10.16 0.50 11.75
CA TYR A 517 9.80 -0.86 11.31
C TYR A 517 10.83 -1.87 11.80
N TYR A 518 10.37 -2.96 12.33
CA TYR A 518 11.19 -3.95 13.02
C TYR A 518 11.07 -5.33 12.37
N LYS A 519 12.20 -6.03 12.30
CA LYS A 519 12.28 -7.45 11.99
C LYS A 519 12.52 -8.22 13.28
N THR A 520 11.78 -9.30 13.47
CA THR A 520 11.99 -10.25 14.55
C THR A 520 12.50 -11.55 13.98
N ASP A 521 13.66 -11.98 14.44
CA ASP A 521 14.21 -13.31 14.19
C ASP A 521 13.78 -14.22 15.36
N TYR A 522 12.75 -15.05 15.12
CA TYR A 522 12.27 -16.00 16.12
C TYR A 522 13.21 -17.18 16.22
N THR A 523 13.53 -17.61 17.43
CA THR A 523 14.27 -18.85 17.64
C THR A 523 13.50 -20.02 17.04
N ILE A 524 14.16 -20.82 16.20
CA ILE A 524 13.55 -22.03 15.66
C ILE A 524 13.76 -23.15 16.66
N ASP A 525 12.79 -23.34 17.56
CA ASP A 525 12.83 -24.39 18.60
C ASP A 525 12.56 -25.78 18.04
N HIS A 526 11.83 -25.85 16.91
CA HIS A 526 11.43 -27.09 16.25
C HIS A 526 11.86 -27.08 14.78
N PRO A 527 13.16 -27.34 14.50
CA PRO A 527 13.65 -27.39 13.11
C PRO A 527 13.23 -28.71 12.44
N GLY A 528 11.90 -28.89 12.30
CA GLY A 528 11.32 -30.06 11.63
C GLY A 528 11.67 -30.09 10.15
N ARG A 529 11.69 -31.32 9.58
CA ARG A 529 11.94 -31.48 8.14
C ARG A 529 10.90 -30.76 7.31
N VAL A 530 11.34 -30.08 6.24
CA VAL A 530 10.50 -29.47 5.22
C VAL A 530 10.38 -30.38 3.99
N SER A 531 9.19 -30.85 3.65
CA SER A 531 8.91 -31.56 2.42
C SER A 531 8.47 -30.58 1.34
N ILE A 532 9.31 -30.35 0.33
CA ILE A 532 9.06 -29.45 -0.79
C ILE A 532 8.35 -30.22 -1.88
N LEU A 533 7.08 -29.89 -2.16
CA LEU A 533 6.24 -30.52 -3.18
C LEU A 533 6.30 -29.70 -4.47
N ILE A 534 6.81 -30.30 -5.54
CA ILE A 534 7.00 -29.64 -6.84
C ILE A 534 6.25 -30.42 -7.93
N PRO A 535 5.01 -30.05 -8.28
CA PRO A 535 4.33 -30.57 -9.45
C PRO A 535 5.08 -30.19 -10.73
N THR A 536 5.34 -31.15 -11.62
CA THR A 536 6.13 -30.91 -12.82
C THR A 536 5.63 -31.73 -14.00
N CYS A 537 5.71 -31.17 -15.23
CA CYS A 537 5.36 -31.81 -16.47
C CYS A 537 6.25 -31.24 -17.57
N ASP A 538 7.20 -32.04 -18.08
CA ASP A 538 8.19 -31.58 -19.10
C ASP A 538 8.88 -30.27 -18.60
N HIS A 539 9.09 -29.23 -19.40
CA HIS A 539 9.69 -27.92 -19.00
C HIS A 539 10.98 -28.05 -18.18
N ILE A 540 11.89 -28.93 -18.62
CA ILE A 540 13.08 -29.33 -17.85
C ILE A 540 13.97 -28.17 -17.44
N ARG A 541 14.08 -27.12 -18.28
CA ARG A 541 14.95 -25.96 -17.94
C ARG A 541 14.48 -25.25 -16.70
N ASP A 542 13.19 -25.03 -16.57
CA ASP A 542 12.61 -24.33 -15.42
C ASP A 542 12.76 -25.23 -14.18
N LEU A 543 12.44 -26.50 -14.28
CA LEU A 543 12.63 -27.47 -13.19
C LEU A 543 14.10 -27.54 -12.72
N VAL A 544 15.05 -27.59 -13.66
CA VAL A 544 16.49 -27.64 -13.34
C VAL A 544 16.89 -26.37 -12.59
N THR A 545 16.50 -25.20 -13.08
CA THR A 545 16.76 -23.94 -12.40
C THR A 545 16.18 -23.93 -10.98
N CYS A 546 14.94 -24.38 -10.81
CA CYS A 546 14.27 -24.46 -9.52
C CYS A 546 15.06 -25.37 -8.56
N VAL A 547 15.28 -26.62 -8.92
CA VAL A 547 15.94 -27.61 -8.04
C VAL A 547 17.39 -27.23 -7.77
N GLU A 548 18.16 -26.81 -8.77
CA GLU A 548 19.56 -26.42 -8.59
C GLU A 548 19.66 -25.16 -7.70
N SER A 549 18.74 -24.19 -7.81
CA SER A 549 18.73 -23.00 -6.94
C SER A 549 18.44 -23.37 -5.47
N ILE A 550 17.54 -24.32 -5.22
CA ILE A 550 17.26 -24.83 -3.87
C ILE A 550 18.54 -25.42 -3.26
N TYR A 551 19.21 -26.34 -3.95
CA TYR A 551 20.43 -26.98 -3.42
C TYR A 551 21.61 -26.00 -3.29
N ALA A 552 21.72 -25.04 -4.21
CA ALA A 552 22.83 -24.09 -4.21
C ALA A 552 22.72 -23.00 -3.14
N ARG A 553 21.51 -22.62 -2.75
CA ARG A 553 21.28 -21.42 -1.92
C ARG A 553 20.73 -21.72 -0.54
N THR A 554 19.89 -22.77 -0.38
CA THR A 554 19.20 -23.05 0.90
C THR A 554 20.17 -23.36 2.03
N THR A 555 20.06 -22.63 3.11
CA THR A 555 20.84 -22.82 4.35
C THR A 555 20.15 -23.74 5.37
N TYR A 556 18.84 -23.92 5.25
CA TYR A 556 18.07 -24.80 6.14
C TYR A 556 18.54 -26.28 6.00
N PRO A 557 18.89 -26.93 7.09
CA PRO A 557 19.66 -28.20 7.00
C PRO A 557 18.82 -29.42 6.65
N ASP A 558 17.53 -29.46 7.00
CA ASP A 558 16.69 -30.66 6.86
C ASP A 558 15.46 -30.41 5.97
N PHE A 559 15.65 -30.70 4.69
CA PHE A 559 14.56 -30.68 3.71
C PHE A 559 14.63 -31.91 2.76
N GLU A 560 13.51 -32.25 2.17
CA GLU A 560 13.40 -33.18 1.05
C GLU A 560 12.61 -32.55 -0.09
N ILE A 561 12.90 -32.99 -1.32
CA ILE A 561 12.19 -32.56 -2.53
C ILE A 561 11.39 -33.75 -3.07
N ILE A 562 10.11 -33.54 -3.29
CA ILE A 562 9.21 -34.52 -3.91
C ILE A 562 8.75 -33.94 -5.24
N LEU A 563 9.37 -34.42 -6.34
CA LEU A 563 8.94 -34.09 -7.68
C LEU A 563 7.70 -34.89 -8.01
N ILE A 564 6.60 -34.23 -8.30
CA ILE A 564 5.32 -34.87 -8.62
C ILE A 564 5.18 -34.85 -10.15
N GLU A 565 5.58 -35.96 -10.79
CA GLU A 565 5.54 -36.12 -12.23
C GLU A 565 4.08 -36.22 -12.71
N ASN A 566 3.72 -35.36 -13.68
CA ASN A 566 2.38 -35.23 -14.23
C ASN A 566 2.35 -35.46 -15.73
N ASN A 567 2.32 -36.73 -16.18
CA ASN A 567 2.10 -37.11 -17.59
C ASN A 567 3.10 -36.52 -18.58
N SER A 568 4.37 -36.37 -18.21
CA SER A 568 5.44 -35.94 -19.11
C SER A 568 5.62 -36.87 -20.29
N LYS A 569 6.01 -36.34 -21.45
CA LYS A 569 6.15 -37.11 -22.69
C LYS A 569 7.57 -37.10 -23.24
N ALA A 570 8.36 -36.09 -22.89
CA ALA A 570 9.71 -35.97 -23.42
C ALA A 570 10.65 -36.97 -22.75
N PRO A 571 11.36 -37.84 -23.49
CA PRO A 571 12.29 -38.80 -22.90
C PRO A 571 13.44 -38.16 -22.11
N GLU A 572 13.80 -36.93 -22.42
CA GLU A 572 14.80 -36.15 -21.72
C GLU A 572 14.34 -35.76 -20.32
N THR A 573 13.03 -35.61 -20.09
CA THR A 573 12.44 -35.32 -18.75
C THR A 573 12.77 -36.47 -17.80
N PHE A 574 12.51 -37.72 -18.21
CA PHE A 574 12.77 -38.89 -17.38
C PHE A 574 14.28 -39.12 -17.15
N ARG A 575 15.13 -38.80 -18.14
CA ARG A 575 16.58 -38.82 -17.95
C ARG A 575 17.04 -37.79 -16.95
N THR A 576 16.44 -36.60 -16.95
CA THR A 576 16.72 -35.53 -15.98
C THR A 576 16.28 -35.94 -14.59
N TYR A 577 15.10 -36.53 -14.43
CA TYR A 577 14.66 -37.07 -13.15
C TYR A 577 15.61 -38.11 -12.57
N GLN A 578 16.04 -39.07 -13.42
CA GLN A 578 17.01 -40.09 -12.99
C GLN A 578 18.36 -39.50 -12.59
N ARG A 579 18.81 -38.45 -13.29
CA ARG A 579 20.04 -37.74 -12.96
C ARG A 579 19.88 -37.05 -11.58
N MET A 580 18.84 -36.26 -11.37
CA MET A 580 18.57 -35.55 -10.13
C MET A 580 18.45 -36.53 -8.95
N GLN A 581 17.70 -37.62 -9.09
CA GLN A 581 17.58 -38.65 -8.05
C GLN A 581 18.91 -39.29 -7.71
N LYS A 582 19.81 -39.48 -8.69
CA LYS A 582 21.13 -40.01 -8.45
C LYS A 582 22.06 -39.03 -7.76
N GLU A 583 21.97 -37.73 -8.14
CA GLU A 583 22.79 -36.66 -7.59
C GLU A 583 22.38 -36.35 -6.16
N HIS A 584 21.07 -36.45 -5.83
CA HIS A 584 20.47 -36.11 -4.54
C HIS A 584 19.68 -37.28 -3.92
N SER A 585 20.28 -38.48 -3.93
CA SER A 585 19.61 -39.72 -3.55
C SER A 585 19.03 -39.72 -2.15
N ASP A 586 19.56 -38.91 -1.25
CA ASP A 586 19.24 -38.90 0.17
C ASP A 586 17.95 -38.09 0.47
N ASN A 587 17.62 -37.08 -0.40
CA ASN A 587 16.55 -36.18 -0.10
C ASN A 587 15.75 -35.70 -1.34
N LEU A 588 15.92 -36.32 -2.52
CA LEU A 588 15.07 -36.08 -3.66
C LEU A 588 14.45 -37.37 -4.16
N ARG A 589 13.12 -37.35 -4.32
CA ARG A 589 12.38 -38.46 -4.92
C ARG A 589 11.43 -37.96 -6.00
N VAL A 590 11.14 -38.83 -6.98
CA VAL A 590 10.12 -38.59 -8.01
C VAL A 590 8.97 -39.57 -7.78
N VAL A 591 7.76 -39.02 -7.76
CA VAL A 591 6.52 -39.80 -7.65
C VAL A 591 5.63 -39.49 -8.86
N THR A 592 5.05 -40.52 -9.46
CA THR A 592 4.26 -40.35 -10.67
C THR A 592 2.76 -40.34 -10.32
N TRP A 593 2.08 -39.29 -10.71
CA TRP A 593 0.64 -39.17 -10.56
C TRP A 593 -0.07 -39.84 -11.76
N GLU A 594 -0.93 -40.81 -11.51
CA GLU A 594 -1.63 -41.56 -12.56
C GLU A 594 -2.93 -40.89 -13.08
N GLY A 595 -3.27 -39.70 -12.54
CA GLY A 595 -4.43 -38.96 -12.99
C GLY A 595 -4.26 -38.41 -14.42
N LYS A 596 -5.34 -37.87 -14.97
CA LYS A 596 -5.34 -37.32 -16.32
C LYS A 596 -5.43 -35.80 -16.33
N GLY A 597 -4.66 -35.14 -17.15
CA GLY A 597 -4.68 -33.71 -17.35
C GLY A 597 -3.90 -32.98 -16.28
N PHE A 598 -4.28 -31.75 -15.98
CA PHE A 598 -3.65 -30.91 -14.96
C PHE A 598 -4.67 -30.54 -13.88
N ASN A 599 -4.36 -30.86 -12.64
CA ASN A 599 -5.09 -30.42 -11.47
C ASN A 599 -4.07 -30.19 -10.35
N TYR A 600 -3.78 -28.92 -10.08
CA TYR A 600 -2.78 -28.51 -9.09
C TYR A 600 -3.09 -29.04 -7.69
N SER A 601 -4.36 -28.99 -7.30
CA SER A 601 -4.83 -29.49 -5.99
C SER A 601 -4.61 -30.99 -5.86
N ALA A 602 -5.04 -31.77 -6.85
CA ALA A 602 -4.89 -33.22 -6.83
C ALA A 602 -3.42 -33.66 -6.84
N LEU A 603 -2.58 -32.94 -7.58
CA LEU A 603 -1.13 -33.22 -7.62
C LEU A 603 -0.49 -33.02 -6.24
N ASN A 604 -0.75 -31.89 -5.57
CA ASN A 604 -0.19 -31.62 -4.26
C ASN A 604 -0.76 -32.56 -3.19
N ASN A 605 -2.07 -32.85 -3.19
CA ASN A 605 -2.66 -33.84 -2.30
C ASN A 605 -2.09 -35.25 -2.53
N PHE A 606 -1.71 -35.58 -3.75
CA PHE A 606 -1.02 -36.84 -4.03
C PHE A 606 0.42 -36.81 -3.51
N GLY A 607 1.16 -35.73 -3.75
CA GLY A 607 2.53 -35.55 -3.30
C GLY A 607 2.68 -35.56 -1.80
N GLU A 608 1.73 -34.95 -1.08
CA GLU A 608 1.69 -34.93 0.38
C GLU A 608 1.79 -36.31 1.02
N LYS A 609 1.18 -37.34 0.41
CA LYS A 609 1.21 -38.73 0.91
C LYS A 609 2.62 -39.35 1.00
N PHE A 610 3.57 -38.76 0.30
CA PHE A 610 4.97 -39.17 0.29
C PHE A 610 5.84 -38.26 1.18
N ALA A 611 5.28 -37.18 1.70
CA ALA A 611 6.01 -36.25 2.57
C ALA A 611 6.29 -36.86 3.92
N THR A 612 7.55 -36.77 4.37
CA THR A 612 7.98 -37.22 5.68
C THR A 612 8.23 -36.06 6.65
N GLY A 613 8.18 -34.83 6.15
CA GLY A 613 8.44 -33.63 6.92
C GLY A 613 7.26 -33.21 7.78
N GLU A 614 7.55 -32.45 8.82
CA GLU A 614 6.58 -31.79 9.69
C GLU A 614 5.95 -30.59 8.96
N TYR A 615 6.71 -29.99 8.05
CA TYR A 615 6.27 -28.87 7.24
C TYR A 615 6.12 -29.31 5.77
N LEU A 616 5.06 -28.84 5.13
CA LEU A 616 4.84 -28.94 3.69
C LEU A 616 5.09 -27.59 3.03
N LEU A 617 5.92 -27.57 2.00
CA LEU A 617 6.10 -26.41 1.14
C LEU A 617 5.55 -26.72 -0.24
N LEU A 618 4.47 -26.07 -0.62
CA LEU A 618 3.97 -26.09 -1.99
C LEU A 618 4.83 -25.14 -2.81
N LEU A 619 5.45 -25.64 -3.88
CA LEU A 619 6.36 -24.85 -4.70
C LEU A 619 6.15 -25.12 -6.20
N ASN A 620 6.02 -24.05 -6.99
CA ASN A 620 5.97 -24.19 -8.43
C ASN A 620 7.33 -24.56 -9.02
N ASN A 621 7.35 -25.34 -10.11
CA ASN A 621 8.57 -25.79 -10.79
C ASN A 621 9.28 -24.70 -11.61
N ASP A 622 8.72 -23.52 -11.72
CA ASP A 622 9.25 -22.35 -12.42
C ASP A 622 9.63 -21.21 -11.46
N THR A 623 10.12 -21.59 -10.27
CA THR A 623 10.67 -20.66 -9.28
C THR A 623 12.20 -20.73 -9.24
N GLU A 624 12.84 -19.66 -8.72
CA GLU A 624 14.28 -19.63 -8.43
C GLU A 624 14.53 -18.92 -7.11
N VAL A 625 15.24 -19.59 -6.19
CA VAL A 625 15.53 -19.05 -4.85
C VAL A 625 16.47 -17.84 -4.94
N ILE A 626 16.14 -16.75 -4.26
CA ILE A 626 16.98 -15.56 -4.11
C ILE A 626 17.64 -15.52 -2.74
N THR A 627 16.85 -15.57 -1.67
CA THR A 627 17.32 -15.46 -0.28
C THR A 627 17.81 -16.81 0.22
N ALA A 628 19.04 -16.90 0.70
CA ALA A 628 19.60 -18.17 1.17
C ALA A 628 18.84 -18.76 2.38
N ALA A 629 18.45 -17.91 3.33
CA ALA A 629 17.71 -18.31 4.54
C ALA A 629 16.17 -18.32 4.34
N TRP A 630 15.68 -18.51 3.10
CA TRP A 630 14.24 -18.43 2.83
C TRP A 630 13.39 -19.44 3.58
N LEU A 631 13.88 -20.65 3.81
CA LEU A 631 13.15 -21.65 4.59
C LEU A 631 13.14 -21.31 6.08
N GLU A 632 14.25 -20.82 6.63
CA GLU A 632 14.33 -20.32 8.00
C GLU A 632 13.33 -19.18 8.23
N GLU A 633 13.29 -18.22 7.29
CA GLU A 633 12.36 -17.07 7.30
C GLU A 633 10.88 -17.51 7.26
N MET A 634 10.58 -18.67 6.71
CA MET A 634 9.21 -19.21 6.68
C MET A 634 8.94 -20.11 7.89
N VAL A 635 9.88 -20.99 8.27
CA VAL A 635 9.71 -21.97 9.36
C VAL A 635 9.57 -21.26 10.71
N MET A 636 10.32 -20.18 10.97
CA MET A 636 10.22 -19.45 12.23
C MET A 636 8.82 -18.87 12.50
N TYR A 637 8.02 -18.65 11.47
CA TYR A 637 6.59 -18.31 11.61
C TYR A 637 5.72 -19.56 11.65
N ALA A 638 5.92 -20.52 10.75
CA ALA A 638 5.08 -21.72 10.65
C ALA A 638 5.10 -22.60 11.92
N GLN A 639 6.19 -22.62 12.68
CA GLN A 639 6.27 -23.34 13.97
C GLN A 639 5.33 -22.79 15.04
N GLN A 640 4.87 -21.52 14.90
CA GLN A 640 3.97 -20.89 15.88
C GLN A 640 2.57 -21.50 15.78
N LYS A 641 2.01 -21.97 16.89
CA LYS A 641 0.70 -22.68 16.93
C LYS A 641 -0.44 -21.91 16.26
N ARG A 642 -0.42 -20.57 16.34
CA ARG A 642 -1.43 -19.69 15.76
C ARG A 642 -1.30 -19.53 14.24
N VAL A 643 -0.12 -19.80 13.67
CA VAL A 643 0.18 -19.56 12.26
C VAL A 643 -0.26 -20.76 11.43
N GLY A 644 -0.99 -20.50 10.36
CA GLY A 644 -1.39 -21.45 9.34
C GLY A 644 -0.40 -21.45 8.18
N CYS A 645 -0.77 -20.74 7.09
CA CYS A 645 0.10 -20.60 5.92
C CYS A 645 1.16 -19.50 6.12
N VAL A 646 2.33 -19.71 5.51
CA VAL A 646 3.37 -18.68 5.38
C VAL A 646 3.73 -18.53 3.91
N GLY A 647 3.55 -17.33 3.37
CA GLY A 647 3.86 -16.98 1.98
C GLY A 647 5.17 -16.20 1.86
N ALA A 648 5.87 -16.40 0.75
CA ALA A 648 7.11 -15.71 0.40
C ALA A 648 6.85 -14.54 -0.57
N LYS A 649 7.74 -13.56 -0.63
CA LYS A 649 7.73 -12.50 -1.64
C LYS A 649 8.22 -13.05 -2.98
N LEU A 650 7.36 -13.02 -3.99
CA LEU A 650 7.71 -13.50 -5.32
C LEU A 650 7.90 -12.33 -6.29
N LEU A 651 8.95 -12.44 -7.10
CA LEU A 651 9.32 -11.45 -8.10
C LEU A 651 9.18 -12.01 -9.50
N TYR A 652 8.78 -11.16 -10.45
CA TYR A 652 8.95 -11.44 -11.86
C TYR A 652 10.43 -11.34 -12.27
N PRO A 653 10.82 -11.92 -13.43
CA PRO A 653 12.20 -11.85 -13.90
C PRO A 653 12.73 -10.43 -14.20
N ASP A 654 11.85 -9.45 -14.27
CA ASP A 654 12.19 -8.04 -14.42
C ASP A 654 12.27 -7.28 -13.06
N ASP A 655 12.30 -8.03 -11.95
CA ASP A 655 12.32 -7.57 -10.57
C ASP A 655 11.12 -6.67 -10.21
N THR A 656 9.98 -6.90 -10.81
CA THR A 656 8.73 -6.37 -10.29
C THR A 656 8.04 -7.39 -9.37
N ILE A 657 7.23 -6.90 -8.43
CA ILE A 657 6.47 -7.76 -7.51
C ILE A 657 5.48 -8.62 -8.30
N GLN A 658 5.53 -9.93 -8.13
CA GLN A 658 4.49 -10.85 -8.57
C GLN A 658 3.52 -11.14 -7.43
N HIS A 659 4.03 -11.37 -6.21
CA HIS A 659 3.24 -11.67 -5.03
C HIS A 659 3.83 -11.01 -3.77
N ALA A 660 2.95 -10.37 -3.01
CA ALA A 660 3.23 -9.83 -1.68
C ALA A 660 1.96 -9.89 -0.81
N GLY A 661 1.38 -11.08 -0.71
CA GLY A 661 0.08 -11.34 -0.11
C GLY A 661 -1.06 -11.24 -1.13
N VAL A 662 -2.20 -11.83 -0.78
CA VAL A 662 -3.44 -11.81 -1.56
C VAL A 662 -4.51 -11.03 -0.81
N GLY A 663 -5.04 -9.99 -1.45
CA GLY A 663 -6.22 -9.25 -1.00
C GLY A 663 -7.50 -10.01 -1.37
N PHE A 664 -8.33 -10.28 -0.37
CA PHE A 664 -9.58 -11.01 -0.52
C PHE A 664 -10.70 -10.06 -0.96
N GLY A 665 -11.43 -10.43 -2.03
CA GLY A 665 -12.48 -9.61 -2.62
C GLY A 665 -12.04 -8.75 -3.83
N ILE A 666 -10.74 -8.62 -4.11
CA ILE A 666 -10.23 -7.91 -5.28
C ILE A 666 -10.79 -8.55 -6.55
N GLY A 667 -11.36 -7.73 -7.45
CA GLY A 667 -12.00 -8.21 -8.68
C GLY A 667 -13.21 -9.12 -8.43
N GLY A 668 -13.81 -9.07 -7.23
CA GLY A 668 -14.95 -9.90 -6.83
C GLY A 668 -14.59 -11.32 -6.36
N VAL A 669 -13.29 -11.62 -6.23
CA VAL A 669 -12.76 -12.91 -5.74
C VAL A 669 -11.49 -12.70 -4.90
N ALA A 670 -10.33 -12.56 -5.52
CA ALA A 670 -9.06 -12.29 -4.86
C ALA A 670 -8.00 -11.84 -5.89
N GLY A 671 -7.04 -11.03 -5.46
CA GLY A 671 -5.95 -10.54 -6.30
C GLY A 671 -4.65 -10.33 -5.53
N HIS A 672 -3.52 -10.33 -6.23
CA HIS A 672 -2.21 -10.09 -5.62
C HIS A 672 -2.03 -8.62 -5.25
N LEU A 673 -1.61 -8.36 -4.02
CA LEU A 673 -1.32 -7.01 -3.56
C LEU A 673 0.01 -6.50 -4.14
N HIS A 674 0.08 -5.19 -4.47
CA HIS A 674 1.26 -4.51 -5.03
C HIS A 674 1.83 -5.13 -6.32
N LYS A 675 1.02 -5.85 -7.09
CA LYS A 675 1.48 -6.48 -8.33
C LYS A 675 2.09 -5.47 -9.28
N TYR A 676 3.22 -5.84 -9.89
CA TYR A 676 4.03 -5.00 -10.79
C TYR A 676 4.70 -3.77 -10.15
N TYR A 677 4.66 -3.61 -8.83
CA TYR A 677 5.51 -2.64 -8.15
C TYR A 677 6.98 -3.06 -8.27
N PRO A 678 7.94 -2.12 -8.33
CA PRO A 678 9.35 -2.46 -8.23
C PRO A 678 9.67 -3.23 -6.94
N ALA A 679 10.60 -4.18 -6.99
CA ALA A 679 11.01 -4.96 -5.82
C ALA A 679 11.55 -4.07 -4.67
N SER A 680 12.12 -2.91 -5.03
CA SER A 680 12.65 -1.90 -4.10
C SER A 680 11.59 -0.95 -3.54
N SER A 681 10.33 -1.05 -3.99
CA SER A 681 9.26 -0.19 -3.47
C SER A 681 8.93 -0.55 -2.03
N ASP A 682 8.69 0.47 -1.20
CA ASP A 682 8.19 0.27 0.17
C ASP A 682 6.72 -0.17 0.18
N GLY A 683 5.98 0.07 -0.90
CA GLY A 683 4.54 -0.15 -0.94
C GLY A 683 3.76 0.85 -0.07
N TYR A 684 2.47 0.61 0.09
CA TYR A 684 1.64 1.45 0.96
C TYR A 684 2.07 1.28 2.43
N MET A 685 2.45 2.38 3.09
CA MET A 685 2.89 2.38 4.50
C MET A 685 3.95 1.31 4.81
N GLY A 686 4.93 1.13 3.92
CA GLY A 686 6.02 0.18 4.13
C GLY A 686 5.67 -1.30 4.02
N ARG A 687 4.45 -1.65 3.57
CA ARG A 687 3.93 -3.04 3.56
C ARG A 687 4.75 -4.05 2.77
N LEU A 688 5.63 -3.62 1.88
CA LEU A 688 6.53 -4.52 1.15
C LEU A 688 7.83 -4.88 1.91
N ASN A 689 8.05 -4.29 3.08
CA ASN A 689 9.31 -4.42 3.82
C ASN A 689 9.17 -5.15 5.17
N TYR A 690 7.96 -5.36 5.68
CA TYR A 690 7.75 -5.99 6.99
C TYR A 690 6.76 -7.16 6.91
N VAL A 691 6.81 -8.04 7.89
CA VAL A 691 5.94 -9.22 8.00
C VAL A 691 4.52 -8.80 8.35
N GLN A 692 3.54 -9.41 7.68
CA GLN A 692 2.14 -9.07 7.82
C GLN A 692 1.26 -10.30 7.97
N ASP A 693 0.20 -10.16 8.75
CA ASP A 693 -0.95 -11.04 8.62
C ASP A 693 -1.66 -10.73 7.29
N VAL A 694 -1.99 -11.76 6.54
CA VAL A 694 -2.68 -11.64 5.24
C VAL A 694 -3.89 -12.56 5.18
N TYR A 695 -4.82 -12.27 4.27
CA TYR A 695 -5.98 -13.15 4.12
C TYR A 695 -5.59 -14.46 3.47
N ALA A 696 -4.76 -14.40 2.44
CA ALA A 696 -4.23 -15.57 1.75
C ALA A 696 -2.86 -15.29 1.13
N ASP A 697 -2.17 -16.36 0.77
CA ASP A 697 -0.92 -16.39 0.03
C ASP A 697 -1.03 -17.33 -1.17
N THR A 698 -0.13 -17.17 -2.15
CA THR A 698 -0.13 -18.04 -3.33
C THR A 698 0.64 -19.34 -3.07
N ALA A 699 0.09 -20.45 -3.53
CA ALA A 699 0.76 -21.74 -3.49
C ALA A 699 1.91 -21.87 -4.49
N ALA A 700 2.28 -20.80 -5.19
CA ALA A 700 3.56 -20.78 -5.93
C ALA A 700 4.77 -20.91 -5.01
N CYS A 701 4.65 -20.43 -3.74
CA CYS A 701 5.58 -20.70 -2.63
C CYS A 701 4.84 -20.51 -1.29
N LEU A 702 4.33 -21.59 -0.71
CA LEU A 702 3.51 -21.58 0.48
C LEU A 702 3.91 -22.68 1.44
N LEU A 703 4.34 -22.32 2.65
CA LEU A 703 4.71 -23.24 3.74
C LEU A 703 3.55 -23.39 4.74
N ILE A 704 3.32 -24.60 5.20
CA ILE A 704 2.34 -24.90 6.25
C ILE A 704 2.79 -26.13 7.05
N ARG A 705 2.39 -26.23 8.33
CA ARG A 705 2.55 -27.48 9.08
C ARG A 705 1.67 -28.58 8.45
N LYS A 706 2.23 -29.77 8.31
CA LYS A 706 1.52 -30.92 7.75
C LYS A 706 0.25 -31.24 8.53
N GLU A 707 0.26 -31.14 9.84
CA GLU A 707 -0.93 -31.38 10.69
C GLU A 707 -2.09 -30.46 10.34
N ILE A 708 -1.83 -29.17 10.01
CA ILE A 708 -2.89 -28.20 9.62
C ILE A 708 -3.38 -28.52 8.22
N TYR A 709 -2.47 -28.89 7.30
CA TYR A 709 -2.85 -29.32 5.94
C TYR A 709 -3.84 -30.49 6.00
N ASP A 710 -3.54 -31.49 6.84
CA ASP A 710 -4.39 -32.67 7.06
C ASP A 710 -5.71 -32.31 7.76
N GLU A 711 -5.67 -31.43 8.78
CA GLU A 711 -6.84 -30.97 9.53
C GLU A 711 -7.89 -30.34 8.63
N VAL A 712 -7.46 -29.48 7.69
CA VAL A 712 -8.38 -28.80 6.75
C VAL A 712 -8.69 -29.64 5.52
N GLY A 713 -8.13 -30.85 5.40
CA GLY A 713 -8.41 -31.82 4.34
C GLY A 713 -7.66 -31.56 3.04
N GLY A 714 -6.50 -30.90 3.07
CA GLY A 714 -5.68 -30.57 1.91
C GLY A 714 -6.33 -29.54 0.98
N LEU A 715 -5.84 -29.45 -0.26
CA LEU A 715 -6.40 -28.58 -1.29
C LEU A 715 -7.72 -29.16 -1.85
N ASP A 716 -8.70 -28.30 -2.15
CA ASP A 716 -9.95 -28.74 -2.79
C ASP A 716 -9.72 -29.01 -4.27
N GLU A 717 -9.82 -30.29 -4.66
CA GLU A 717 -9.57 -30.76 -6.04
C GLU A 717 -10.58 -30.25 -7.06
N SER A 718 -11.66 -29.63 -6.63
CA SER A 718 -12.61 -28.97 -7.51
C SER A 718 -12.06 -27.65 -8.09
N TYR A 719 -11.04 -27.08 -7.46
CA TYR A 719 -10.23 -25.97 -7.99
C TYR A 719 -8.96 -26.52 -8.62
N ALA A 720 -9.02 -26.77 -9.92
CA ALA A 720 -7.92 -27.41 -10.63
C ALA A 720 -6.74 -26.47 -10.87
N VAL A 721 -6.99 -25.16 -10.97
CA VAL A 721 -5.99 -24.17 -11.39
C VAL A 721 -6.09 -22.85 -10.62
N ALA A 722 -7.23 -22.14 -10.66
CA ALA A 722 -7.38 -20.83 -10.03
C ALA A 722 -8.04 -20.97 -8.65
N PHE A 723 -7.64 -20.09 -7.73
CA PHE A 723 -8.21 -19.96 -6.39
C PHE A 723 -8.07 -21.18 -5.46
N ASN A 724 -7.34 -22.21 -5.86
CA ASN A 724 -7.06 -23.37 -5.00
C ASN A 724 -6.30 -22.99 -3.74
N ASP A 725 -5.30 -22.12 -3.86
CA ASP A 725 -4.51 -21.54 -2.78
C ASP A 725 -5.32 -20.59 -1.90
N VAL A 726 -6.13 -19.72 -2.53
CA VAL A 726 -6.98 -18.78 -1.79
C VAL A 726 -8.05 -19.54 -1.00
N ASP A 727 -8.76 -20.51 -1.60
CA ASP A 727 -9.71 -21.38 -0.92
C ASP A 727 -9.05 -22.11 0.26
N PHE A 728 -7.86 -22.64 0.04
CA PHE A 728 -7.10 -23.32 1.08
C PHE A 728 -6.78 -22.40 2.26
N CYS A 729 -6.22 -21.21 1.97
CA CYS A 729 -5.92 -20.21 2.98
C CYS A 729 -7.17 -19.74 3.76
N VAL A 730 -8.33 -19.59 3.07
CA VAL A 730 -9.60 -19.27 3.71
C VAL A 730 -10.02 -20.38 4.69
N ARG A 731 -9.92 -21.67 4.29
CA ARG A 731 -10.25 -22.79 5.18
C ARG A 731 -9.30 -22.86 6.38
N VAL A 732 -8.04 -22.59 6.19
CA VAL A 732 -7.05 -22.51 7.29
C VAL A 732 -7.43 -21.39 8.27
N ARG A 733 -7.84 -20.22 7.78
CA ARG A 733 -8.36 -19.13 8.65
C ARG A 733 -9.66 -19.52 9.36
N GLN A 734 -10.57 -20.22 8.71
CA GLN A 734 -11.80 -20.70 9.33
C GLN A 734 -11.55 -21.75 10.42
N ALA A 735 -10.45 -22.49 10.34
CA ALA A 735 -9.98 -23.38 11.40
C ALA A 735 -9.34 -22.63 12.59
N GLY A 736 -9.21 -21.28 12.51
CA GLY A 736 -8.72 -20.44 13.60
C GLY A 736 -7.26 -20.06 13.51
N TYR A 737 -6.59 -20.33 12.39
CA TYR A 737 -5.20 -19.96 12.16
C TYR A 737 -5.06 -18.61 11.45
N THR A 738 -3.88 -18.04 11.53
CA THR A 738 -3.52 -16.78 10.83
C THR A 738 -2.55 -17.11 9.70
N ASN A 739 -2.78 -16.57 8.50
CA ASN A 739 -1.82 -16.64 7.41
C ASN A 739 -0.87 -15.44 7.45
N VAL A 740 0.39 -15.67 7.12
CA VAL A 740 1.47 -14.69 7.27
C VAL A 740 2.25 -14.56 5.96
N PHE A 741 2.44 -13.33 5.52
CA PHE A 741 3.36 -13.00 4.44
C PHE A 741 4.69 -12.52 5.02
N THR A 742 5.82 -13.08 4.56
CA THR A 742 7.16 -12.58 4.89
C THR A 742 7.90 -12.04 3.66
N PRO A 743 8.35 -10.76 3.69
CA PRO A 743 9.13 -10.19 2.58
C PRO A 743 10.60 -10.65 2.58
N PHE A 744 11.04 -11.36 3.62
CA PHE A 744 12.42 -11.76 3.80
C PHE A 744 12.74 -13.10 3.13
N ALA A 745 11.74 -13.94 2.84
CA ALA A 745 11.85 -15.07 1.94
C ALA A 745 11.54 -14.62 0.53
N GLN A 746 12.52 -14.62 -0.38
CA GLN A 746 12.37 -14.10 -1.74
C GLN A 746 12.75 -15.13 -2.80
N LEU A 747 11.90 -15.25 -3.82
CA LEU A 747 12.15 -16.11 -4.98
C LEU A 747 11.72 -15.35 -6.26
N TYR A 748 12.36 -15.65 -7.38
CA TYR A 748 11.77 -15.37 -8.70
C TYR A 748 10.69 -16.41 -9.00
N HIS A 749 9.63 -15.98 -9.69
CA HIS A 749 8.58 -16.85 -10.21
C HIS A 749 8.33 -16.49 -11.68
N TYR A 750 8.72 -17.39 -12.56
CA TYR A 750 8.73 -17.19 -14.01
C TYR A 750 7.36 -17.34 -14.69
N GLU A 751 6.30 -17.27 -13.98
CA GLU A 751 4.87 -17.44 -14.26
C GLU A 751 4.49 -17.68 -15.73
N SER A 752 3.56 -18.60 -15.97
CA SER A 752 2.93 -18.87 -17.26
C SER A 752 3.81 -19.51 -18.36
N LYS A 753 5.05 -19.94 -18.06
CA LYS A 753 5.89 -20.62 -19.04
C LYS A 753 5.39 -22.03 -19.35
N SER A 754 4.95 -22.75 -18.32
CA SER A 754 4.49 -24.14 -18.45
C SER A 754 3.03 -24.25 -18.89
N ARG A 755 2.15 -23.35 -18.44
CA ARG A 755 0.70 -23.42 -18.65
C ARG A 755 0.19 -22.50 -19.75
N GLY A 756 0.87 -21.40 -20.05
CA GLY A 756 0.40 -20.32 -20.91
C GLY A 756 -0.75 -19.51 -20.28
N MET A 757 -1.16 -18.45 -20.95
CA MET A 757 -2.26 -17.59 -20.50
C MET A 757 -3.63 -18.26 -20.62
N GLU A 758 -4.67 -17.71 -19.97
CA GLU A 758 -6.09 -18.09 -20.11
C GLU A 758 -6.65 -17.58 -21.45
N ASP A 759 -6.03 -17.99 -22.56
CA ASP A 759 -6.16 -17.43 -23.90
C ASP A 759 -7.11 -18.21 -24.83
N ASN A 760 -7.67 -19.33 -24.38
CA ASN A 760 -8.61 -20.11 -25.17
C ASN A 760 -9.96 -20.30 -24.46
N PRO A 761 -11.07 -20.56 -25.20
CA PRO A 761 -12.42 -20.66 -24.65
C PRO A 761 -12.59 -21.71 -23.56
N GLU A 762 -11.87 -22.84 -23.65
CA GLU A 762 -11.98 -23.92 -22.65
C GLU A 762 -11.35 -23.50 -21.32
N LYS A 763 -10.17 -22.88 -21.36
CA LYS A 763 -9.50 -22.33 -20.17
C LYS A 763 -10.34 -21.23 -19.54
N GLN A 764 -10.90 -20.31 -20.35
CA GLN A 764 -11.77 -19.23 -19.88
C GLN A 764 -13.04 -19.78 -19.22
N LYS A 765 -13.67 -20.81 -19.80
CA LYS A 765 -14.85 -21.46 -19.22
C LYS A 765 -14.53 -22.14 -17.90
N ARG A 766 -13.38 -22.83 -17.80
CA ARG A 766 -12.91 -23.41 -16.54
C ARG A 766 -12.71 -22.31 -15.49
N PHE A 767 -11.96 -21.26 -15.83
CA PHE A 767 -11.70 -20.14 -14.94
C PHE A 767 -12.99 -19.49 -14.40
N GLN A 768 -13.95 -19.22 -15.31
CA GLN A 768 -15.26 -18.71 -14.90
C GLN A 768 -16.01 -19.68 -13.98
N GLY A 769 -15.88 -20.98 -14.23
CA GLY A 769 -16.47 -21.99 -13.34
C GLY A 769 -15.84 -22.03 -11.94
N GLU A 770 -14.53 -21.81 -11.86
CA GLU A 770 -13.80 -21.70 -10.58
C GLU A 770 -14.16 -20.39 -9.85
N VAL A 771 -14.29 -19.25 -10.56
CA VAL A 771 -14.79 -17.97 -10.01
C VAL A 771 -16.18 -18.14 -9.39
N LEU A 772 -17.14 -18.68 -10.15
CA LEU A 772 -18.51 -18.85 -9.67
C LEU A 772 -18.58 -19.76 -8.43
N ARG A 773 -17.81 -20.86 -8.43
CA ARG A 773 -17.73 -21.77 -7.28
C ARG A 773 -17.15 -21.07 -6.06
N PHE A 774 -16.12 -20.23 -6.25
CA PHE A 774 -15.52 -19.47 -5.17
C PHE A 774 -16.49 -18.46 -4.57
N GLN A 775 -17.20 -17.72 -5.43
CA GLN A 775 -18.21 -16.75 -5.02
C GLN A 775 -19.41 -17.42 -4.33
N ASP A 776 -19.85 -18.58 -4.83
CA ASP A 776 -20.94 -19.36 -4.20
C ASP A 776 -20.56 -19.87 -2.82
N ARG A 777 -19.32 -20.33 -2.66
CA ARG A 777 -18.81 -20.86 -1.38
C ARG A 777 -18.51 -19.77 -0.36
N TRP A 778 -17.91 -18.67 -0.78
CA TRP A 778 -17.37 -17.64 0.10
C TRP A 778 -18.08 -16.29 0.01
N GLY A 779 -19.30 -16.25 -0.58
CA GLY A 779 -20.04 -15.01 -0.81
C GLY A 779 -20.26 -14.17 0.44
N ASP A 780 -20.59 -14.77 1.57
CA ASP A 780 -20.79 -14.06 2.84
C ASP A 780 -19.48 -13.44 3.35
N LEU A 781 -18.35 -14.13 3.21
CA LEU A 781 -17.04 -13.60 3.59
C LEU A 781 -16.57 -12.49 2.64
N LEU A 782 -16.83 -12.65 1.33
CA LEU A 782 -16.54 -11.60 0.35
C LEU A 782 -17.34 -10.33 0.65
N ALA A 783 -18.60 -10.48 1.06
CA ALA A 783 -19.46 -9.36 1.47
C ALA A 783 -18.98 -8.71 2.79
N ALA A 784 -18.43 -9.49 3.71
CA ALA A 784 -17.87 -8.98 4.97
C ALA A 784 -16.56 -8.19 4.75
N GLY A 785 -15.84 -8.44 3.64
CA GLY A 785 -14.59 -7.78 3.29
C GLY A 785 -13.34 -8.44 3.90
N ASP A 786 -12.19 -7.89 3.58
CA ASP A 786 -10.87 -8.37 4.00
C ASP A 786 -10.39 -7.60 5.24
N PRO A 787 -10.33 -8.22 6.43
CA PRO A 787 -9.84 -7.56 7.63
C PRO A 787 -8.33 -7.22 7.58
N CYS A 788 -7.55 -7.85 6.68
CA CYS A 788 -6.13 -7.55 6.50
C CYS A 788 -5.90 -6.32 5.63
N THR A 789 -6.97 -5.78 5.01
CA THR A 789 -6.95 -4.54 4.24
C THR A 789 -7.99 -3.56 4.81
N ASN A 790 -7.85 -2.28 4.49
CA ASN A 790 -8.81 -1.28 4.94
C ASN A 790 -9.92 -1.10 3.89
N PRO A 791 -11.20 -1.00 4.28
CA PRO A 791 -12.32 -0.83 3.34
C PRO A 791 -12.30 0.53 2.58
N ASN A 792 -11.43 1.47 2.98
CA ASN A 792 -11.18 2.72 2.26
C ASN A 792 -10.30 2.56 1.00
N PHE A 793 -9.79 1.35 0.73
CA PHE A 793 -9.12 1.07 -0.55
C PHE A 793 -10.13 0.65 -1.61
N ASP A 794 -9.81 0.96 -2.86
CA ASP A 794 -10.59 0.50 -3.99
C ASP A 794 -10.30 -0.99 -4.25
N ILE A 795 -11.22 -1.85 -3.85
CA ILE A 795 -11.14 -3.30 -4.01
C ILE A 795 -11.07 -3.77 -5.47
N GLN A 796 -11.32 -2.88 -6.44
CA GLN A 796 -11.13 -3.21 -7.85
C GLN A 796 -9.69 -3.04 -8.32
N ARG A 797 -8.80 -2.58 -7.42
CA ARG A 797 -7.41 -2.24 -7.73
C ARG A 797 -6.45 -2.90 -6.76
N GLU A 798 -5.34 -3.40 -7.30
CA GLU A 798 -4.26 -4.08 -6.56
C GLU A 798 -3.20 -3.10 -6.01
N ASP A 799 -3.43 -1.78 -6.14
CA ASP A 799 -2.45 -0.72 -5.95
C ASP A 799 -2.71 0.20 -4.73
N PHE A 800 -3.58 -0.21 -3.81
CA PHE A 800 -3.99 0.59 -2.66
C PHE A 800 -4.53 2.00 -3.00
N SER A 801 -5.13 2.15 -4.18
CA SER A 801 -5.86 3.38 -4.53
C SER A 801 -7.00 3.62 -3.56
N LEU A 802 -7.18 4.90 -3.18
CA LEU A 802 -8.15 5.27 -2.16
C LEU A 802 -9.56 5.41 -2.75
N LYS A 803 -10.54 4.90 -2.03
CA LYS A 803 -11.97 5.09 -2.26
C LYS A 803 -12.56 6.09 -1.27
N ILE A 804 -12.12 6.08 -0.04
CA ILE A 804 -12.57 6.83 1.14
C ILE A 804 -14.07 6.67 1.35
N LEU A 805 -14.42 5.93 2.38
CA LEU A 805 -15.80 5.68 2.75
C LEU A 805 -16.46 6.95 3.33
N PRO A 806 -17.71 7.24 2.98
CA PRO A 806 -18.46 8.31 3.65
C PRO A 806 -18.68 7.96 5.13
N LEU A 807 -18.71 8.99 5.95
CA LEU A 807 -19.15 8.87 7.34
C LEU A 807 -20.68 8.67 7.37
N GLU A 808 -21.18 7.72 8.15
CA GLU A 808 -22.60 7.40 8.29
C GLU A 808 -23.21 7.88 9.60
#